data_852da3be9e1a858c8d6b269791f30c10
#
_entry.id   852da3be9e1a858c8d6b269791f30c10
#
_cell.length_a   1.000
_cell.length_b   1.000
_cell.length_c   1.000
_cell.angle_alpha   90.00
_cell.angle_beta   90.00
_cell.angle_gamma   90.00
#
_symmetry.space_group_name_H-M   'P 1'
#
loop_
_entity.id
_entity.type
_entity.pdbx_description
1 polymer ?
#
loop_
_entity_poly.entity_id
_entity_poly.type
_entity_poly.pdbx_seq_one_letter_code
_entity_poly.pdbx_strand_id
1 'polypeptide(L)'
;PARRPAVAALLGEADPSKQQADRLTSWAGVDTDSADQEEFALYDAVTAALVAVSQQRPVVVVLDDLHWADPASLRLLSFAAQHTWFERLLLVGTYRDAEVESGEHPLRPLLMPLVAKATTITLTGLARDEVAALMARTAGREPDADLVDEVHRRTGGNPFFIEQTARLWHADDAAGTIAPGVREAVRRRLAQLPPAVVEALTVAAVLGREFHRQVLAACGAAPVAQVDRLLDRAVTARLVVARGGGRFVFAHDLVRETIYDGLSPDERQARHGAVVRAVDDLRELTDQLVPADLARHAYLAGPALDRARVATLLVAAGRDAFVRLAADEAAVHFRRALEVVEDPEQRVRILIEFGEAQYHHAGREESAALLTEAGALARTLDEPVLLARVALIVNRARQVEAIQPIDAAELVRDAYRKLIGEPDADASVGALVADLITATETIARRGQDDEALTFSLWARHDTTWGLGTAAARAALTAEIRDVARRTGDRETELWATSLRWVALLELGDPHFNEELTTFVGADRHGDLSRHQISAAIDSGIIAAFRGDFAEADERFAVLSDFSDPGHAEFGFMGHHLRWSRLLLQGRFAEAETMLDALAPIDYPYQELLRAITAAERGDGETAVRLTAGIEAAAIRYPRPVSPIWLRLRAQAAAASADPQRCDDARAALAPHRGEWMVALFGCDVSGPVDHWLAMIDAAQQRWDDAIAGFTAARESADRLGARTWSLIARAGLVNALAGR
;
A
#
# COMPACT_ATOMS: atom_id res chain seq x y z
N PRO A 1 3.86 -12.49 -7.46
CA PRO A 1 4.52 -11.93 -8.66
C PRO A 1 4.63 -12.95 -9.80
N ALA A 2 5.01 -14.21 -9.52
CA ALA A 2 5.20 -15.24 -10.58
C ALA A 2 3.90 -15.64 -11.32
N ARG A 3 2.72 -15.31 -10.79
CA ARG A 3 1.40 -15.63 -11.39
C ARG A 3 0.80 -14.44 -12.17
N ARG A 4 1.35 -13.22 -12.05
CA ARG A 4 0.92 -12.03 -12.79
C ARG A 4 0.85 -12.25 -14.32
N PRO A 5 1.84 -12.90 -14.99
CA PRO A 5 1.76 -13.11 -16.43
C PRO A 5 0.62 -14.04 -16.87
N ALA A 6 0.27 -15.04 -16.06
CA ALA A 6 -0.80 -15.97 -16.40
C ALA A 6 -2.20 -15.32 -16.25
N VAL A 7 -2.39 -14.49 -15.24
CA VAL A 7 -3.63 -13.71 -15.06
C VAL A 7 -3.72 -12.61 -16.11
N ALA A 8 -2.63 -11.88 -16.36
CA ALA A 8 -2.56 -10.87 -17.42
C ALA A 8 -2.76 -11.47 -18.83
N ALA A 9 -2.24 -12.67 -19.11
CA ALA A 9 -2.44 -13.36 -20.37
C ALA A 9 -3.91 -13.82 -20.54
N LEU A 10 -4.53 -14.34 -19.48
CA LEU A 10 -5.95 -14.70 -19.49
C LEU A 10 -6.86 -13.50 -19.71
N LEU A 11 -6.47 -12.33 -19.20
CA LEU A 11 -7.22 -11.08 -19.33
C LEU A 11 -6.96 -10.39 -20.66
N GLY A 12 -5.75 -10.51 -21.23
CA GLY A 12 -5.38 -9.96 -22.54
C GLY A 12 -5.98 -10.71 -23.74
N GLU A 13 -6.40 -11.96 -23.57
CA GLU A 13 -7.11 -12.72 -24.62
C GLU A 13 -8.62 -12.44 -24.67
N ALA A 14 -9.19 -11.91 -23.59
CA ALA A 14 -10.55 -11.40 -23.59
C ALA A 14 -10.47 -9.95 -24.05
N ASP A 15 -11.08 -9.59 -25.17
CA ASP A 15 -11.32 -8.19 -25.53
C ASP A 15 -12.52 -7.63 -24.73
N PRO A 16 -12.36 -7.38 -23.45
CA PRO A 16 -13.19 -6.46 -22.73
C PRO A 16 -12.54 -5.13 -23.03
N SER A 17 -13.31 -4.11 -23.32
CA SER A 17 -12.79 -2.76 -23.58
C SER A 17 -11.45 -2.56 -22.83
N LYS A 18 -10.42 -2.10 -23.55
CA LYS A 18 -9.06 -1.85 -23.00
C LYS A 18 -9.04 -1.26 -21.59
N GLN A 19 -10.11 -0.53 -21.25
CA GLN A 19 -10.41 0.02 -19.92
C GLN A 19 -10.54 -0.99 -18.78
N GLN A 20 -11.02 -2.20 -19.02
CA GLN A 20 -11.21 -3.20 -17.97
C GLN A 20 -9.95 -4.03 -17.72
N ALA A 21 -9.15 -4.26 -18.76
CA ALA A 21 -7.81 -4.87 -18.62
C ALA A 21 -6.83 -3.84 -17.99
N ASP A 22 -6.91 -2.57 -18.37
CA ASP A 22 -6.15 -1.48 -17.74
C ASP A 22 -6.55 -1.29 -16.27
N ARG A 23 -7.82 -1.47 -15.90
CA ARG A 23 -8.26 -1.48 -14.50
C ARG A 23 -7.58 -2.59 -13.68
N LEU A 24 -7.47 -3.79 -14.19
CA LEU A 24 -6.86 -4.93 -13.46
C LEU A 24 -5.34 -4.87 -13.37
N THR A 25 -4.68 -4.24 -14.33
CA THR A 25 -3.24 -3.94 -14.25
C THR A 25 -2.96 -2.71 -13.39
N SER A 26 -3.95 -1.80 -13.25
CA SER A 26 -3.85 -0.60 -12.41
C SER A 26 -4.03 -0.87 -10.91
N TRP A 27 -4.52 -2.03 -10.50
CA TRP A 27 -4.94 -2.35 -9.14
C TRP A 27 -3.86 -2.98 -8.25
N ALA A 28 -2.65 -3.03 -8.68
CA ALA A 28 -1.59 -3.61 -7.87
C ALA A 28 -0.99 -2.59 -6.89
N GLY A 29 -1.80 -1.85 -6.10
CA GLY A 29 -1.32 -1.14 -4.98
C GLY A 29 -1.98 0.14 -4.57
N VAL A 30 -2.53 0.15 -3.40
CA VAL A 30 -3.31 1.21 -2.82
C VAL A 30 -3.07 1.31 -1.32
N ASP A 31 -3.30 2.47 -0.77
CA ASP A 31 -2.97 2.88 0.58
C ASP A 31 -4.01 2.46 1.65
N THR A 32 -3.61 2.35 2.89
CA THR A 32 -4.06 1.41 3.91
C THR A 32 -5.18 1.85 4.88
N ASP A 33 -5.79 3.01 4.79
CA ASP A 33 -7.07 3.30 5.46
C ASP A 33 -8.28 2.96 4.57
N SER A 34 -7.99 2.67 3.35
CA SER A 34 -8.84 2.06 2.36
C SER A 34 -8.63 0.54 2.27
N ALA A 35 -7.83 -0.09 3.13
CA ALA A 35 -7.41 -1.49 2.94
C ALA A 35 -8.60 -2.43 2.77
N ASP A 36 -9.69 -2.26 3.53
CA ASP A 36 -10.88 -3.09 3.37
C ASP A 36 -11.66 -2.74 2.09
N GLN A 37 -11.71 -1.49 1.68
CA GLN A 37 -12.43 -1.07 0.47
C GLN A 37 -11.58 -1.25 -0.79
N GLU A 38 -10.29 -1.09 -0.69
CA GLU A 38 -9.35 -1.38 -1.75
C GLU A 38 -9.20 -2.88 -1.92
N GLU A 39 -9.17 -3.60 -0.83
CA GLU A 39 -9.30 -5.04 -0.81
C GLU A 39 -10.63 -5.45 -1.45
N PHE A 40 -11.74 -4.79 -1.11
CA PHE A 40 -13.06 -4.99 -1.72
C PHE A 40 -13.05 -4.63 -3.21
N ALA A 41 -12.51 -3.49 -3.60
CA ALA A 41 -12.48 -3.08 -4.99
C ALA A 41 -11.50 -3.90 -5.82
N LEU A 42 -10.37 -4.36 -5.25
CA LEU A 42 -9.52 -5.39 -5.86
C LEU A 42 -10.32 -6.69 -6.04
N TYR A 43 -11.10 -7.08 -5.03
CA TYR A 43 -11.93 -8.28 -5.10
C TYR A 43 -13.01 -8.14 -6.16
N ASP A 44 -13.67 -6.99 -6.23
CA ASP A 44 -14.68 -6.69 -7.25
C ASP A 44 -14.07 -6.67 -8.66
N ALA A 45 -12.92 -5.99 -8.86
CA ALA A 45 -12.24 -5.94 -10.14
C ALA A 45 -11.79 -7.32 -10.62
N VAL A 46 -11.18 -8.14 -9.75
CA VAL A 46 -10.79 -9.52 -10.07
C VAL A 46 -12.01 -10.36 -10.38
N THR A 47 -13.08 -10.21 -9.59
CA THR A 47 -14.33 -10.94 -9.78
C THR A 47 -15.02 -10.52 -11.07
N ALA A 48 -15.13 -9.22 -11.34
CA ALA A 48 -15.69 -8.69 -12.59
C ALA A 48 -14.92 -9.19 -13.83
N ALA A 49 -13.59 -9.29 -13.75
CA ALA A 49 -12.78 -9.81 -14.82
C ALA A 49 -13.02 -11.31 -15.05
N LEU A 50 -13.12 -12.11 -13.99
CA LEU A 50 -13.47 -13.52 -14.09
C LEU A 50 -14.87 -13.70 -14.71
N VAL A 51 -15.82 -12.85 -14.30
CA VAL A 51 -17.18 -12.82 -14.87
C VAL A 51 -17.14 -12.45 -16.35
N ALA A 52 -16.43 -11.39 -16.75
CA ALA A 52 -16.33 -10.97 -18.15
C ALA A 52 -15.75 -12.08 -19.06
N VAL A 53 -14.72 -12.77 -18.59
CA VAL A 53 -14.15 -13.94 -19.31
C VAL A 53 -15.15 -15.08 -19.35
N SER A 54 -15.89 -15.34 -18.25
CA SER A 54 -16.87 -16.42 -18.15
C SER A 54 -18.07 -16.24 -19.08
N GLN A 55 -18.40 -14.98 -19.42
CA GLN A 55 -19.44 -14.68 -20.40
C GLN A 55 -19.07 -15.11 -21.82
N GLN A 56 -17.80 -15.08 -22.16
CA GLN A 56 -17.29 -15.50 -23.48
C GLN A 56 -17.05 -17.00 -23.54
N ARG A 57 -16.44 -17.62 -22.52
CA ARG A 57 -16.13 -19.05 -22.42
C ARG A 57 -16.23 -19.53 -20.97
N PRO A 58 -16.57 -20.82 -20.73
CA PRO A 58 -16.52 -21.37 -19.38
C PRO A 58 -15.10 -21.25 -18.78
N VAL A 59 -15.03 -20.83 -17.53
CA VAL A 59 -13.78 -20.64 -16.77
C VAL A 59 -13.75 -21.60 -15.60
N VAL A 60 -12.65 -22.29 -15.41
CA VAL A 60 -12.37 -23.09 -14.21
C VAL A 60 -11.12 -22.54 -13.55
N VAL A 61 -11.26 -22.14 -12.30
CA VAL A 61 -10.15 -21.67 -11.46
C VAL A 61 -9.87 -22.75 -10.42
N VAL A 62 -8.67 -23.29 -10.42
CA VAL A 62 -8.22 -24.29 -9.44
C VAL A 62 -7.23 -23.64 -8.49
N LEU A 63 -7.56 -23.65 -7.20
CA LEU A 63 -6.75 -23.13 -6.11
C LEU A 63 -6.33 -24.31 -5.22
N ASP A 64 -5.10 -24.72 -5.37
CA ASP A 64 -4.57 -25.89 -4.68
C ASP A 64 -3.97 -25.47 -3.35
N ASP A 65 -4.14 -26.32 -2.31
CA ASP A 65 -3.58 -26.14 -0.97
C ASP A 65 -4.01 -24.83 -0.26
N LEU A 66 -5.30 -24.53 -0.22
CA LEU A 66 -5.86 -23.32 0.43
C LEU A 66 -5.44 -23.14 1.91
N HIS A 67 -5.04 -24.21 2.58
CA HIS A 67 -4.54 -24.16 3.96
C HIS A 67 -3.16 -23.47 4.07
N TRP A 68 -2.50 -23.18 2.95
CA TRP A 68 -1.26 -22.40 2.88
C TRP A 68 -1.44 -21.04 2.19
N ALA A 69 -2.68 -20.70 1.86
CA ALA A 69 -2.96 -19.40 1.27
C ALA A 69 -2.72 -18.27 2.29
N ASP A 70 -2.44 -17.08 1.79
CA ASP A 70 -2.48 -15.89 2.64
C ASP A 70 -3.92 -15.46 2.94
N PRO A 71 -4.17 -14.73 4.04
CA PRO A 71 -5.51 -14.29 4.41
C PRO A 71 -6.21 -13.46 3.35
N ALA A 72 -5.50 -12.57 2.62
CA ALA A 72 -6.09 -11.72 1.59
C ALA A 72 -6.58 -12.53 0.39
N SER A 73 -5.82 -13.54 -0.05
CA SER A 73 -6.25 -14.48 -1.08
C SER A 73 -7.51 -15.25 -0.70
N LEU A 74 -7.66 -15.65 0.57
CA LEU A 74 -8.86 -16.33 1.04
C LEU A 74 -10.07 -15.40 1.11
N ARG A 75 -9.89 -14.14 1.50
CA ARG A 75 -10.94 -13.12 1.46
C ARG A 75 -11.40 -12.85 0.03
N LEU A 76 -10.47 -12.68 -0.92
CA LEU A 76 -10.79 -12.57 -2.35
C LEU A 76 -11.59 -13.78 -2.86
N LEU A 77 -11.19 -14.99 -2.51
CA LEU A 77 -11.94 -16.18 -2.88
C LEU A 77 -13.35 -16.18 -2.28
N SER A 78 -13.47 -15.77 -1.02
CA SER A 78 -14.76 -15.65 -0.34
C SER A 78 -15.65 -14.63 -1.02
N PHE A 79 -15.09 -13.49 -1.39
CA PHE A 79 -15.78 -12.45 -2.11
C PHE A 79 -16.26 -12.94 -3.49
N ALA A 80 -15.37 -13.48 -4.30
CA ALA A 80 -15.70 -14.00 -5.62
C ALA A 80 -16.79 -15.08 -5.54
N ALA A 81 -16.70 -16.01 -4.58
CA ALA A 81 -17.70 -17.05 -4.38
C ALA A 81 -19.08 -16.51 -3.93
N GLN A 82 -19.15 -15.33 -3.35
CA GLN A 82 -20.43 -14.71 -2.94
C GLN A 82 -21.08 -13.89 -4.05
N HIS A 83 -20.32 -13.42 -5.04
CA HIS A 83 -20.78 -12.50 -6.08
C HIS A 83 -20.90 -13.14 -7.46
N THR A 84 -20.65 -14.46 -7.60
CA THR A 84 -20.70 -15.19 -8.88
C THR A 84 -21.69 -16.35 -8.80
N TRP A 85 -22.99 -16.08 -9.07
CA TRP A 85 -24.06 -17.09 -8.92
C TRP A 85 -24.58 -17.67 -10.26
N PHE A 86 -24.47 -16.94 -11.33
CA PHE A 86 -25.06 -17.29 -12.63
C PHE A 86 -24.05 -17.37 -13.77
N GLU A 87 -22.78 -17.18 -13.45
CA GLU A 87 -21.69 -17.14 -14.40
C GLU A 87 -21.21 -18.55 -14.75
N ARG A 88 -20.63 -18.70 -15.94
CA ARG A 88 -19.99 -19.95 -16.35
C ARG A 88 -18.60 -20.09 -15.73
N LEU A 89 -18.54 -19.92 -14.41
CA LEU A 89 -17.32 -19.93 -13.60
C LEU A 89 -17.40 -21.04 -12.56
N LEU A 90 -16.38 -21.90 -12.55
CA LEU A 90 -16.20 -22.94 -11.54
C LEU A 90 -14.93 -22.63 -10.72
N LEU A 91 -15.11 -22.42 -9.43
CA LEU A 91 -14.01 -22.27 -8.47
C LEU A 91 -13.81 -23.60 -7.75
N VAL A 92 -12.62 -24.17 -7.85
CA VAL A 92 -12.25 -25.42 -7.18
C VAL A 92 -11.12 -25.14 -6.21
N GLY A 93 -11.36 -25.37 -4.93
CA GLY A 93 -10.34 -25.25 -3.88
C GLY A 93 -9.99 -26.60 -3.28
N THR A 94 -8.72 -26.85 -3.00
CA THR A 94 -8.29 -28.02 -2.20
C THR A 94 -7.73 -27.56 -0.86
N TYR A 95 -7.96 -28.34 0.18
CA TYR A 95 -7.35 -28.10 1.50
C TYR A 95 -7.21 -29.43 2.25
N ARG A 96 -6.36 -29.45 3.29
CA ARG A 96 -6.20 -30.61 4.17
C ARG A 96 -7.09 -30.44 5.41
N ASP A 97 -8.16 -31.20 5.43
CA ASP A 97 -9.15 -31.19 6.52
C ASP A 97 -8.52 -31.46 7.90
N ALA A 98 -7.66 -32.47 7.98
CA ALA A 98 -6.96 -32.83 9.21
C ALA A 98 -6.10 -31.69 9.80
N GLU A 99 -5.53 -30.83 8.95
CA GLU A 99 -4.71 -29.68 9.39
C GLU A 99 -5.60 -28.50 9.81
N VAL A 100 -6.65 -28.22 9.07
CA VAL A 100 -7.52 -27.04 9.29
C VAL A 100 -8.56 -27.30 10.39
N GLU A 101 -9.12 -28.49 10.46
CA GLU A 101 -10.21 -28.82 11.40
C GLU A 101 -9.73 -29.12 12.82
N SER A 102 -8.43 -29.34 13.03
CA SER A 102 -7.83 -29.57 14.34
C SER A 102 -8.02 -28.43 15.36
N GLY A 103 -8.49 -27.28 14.92
CA GLY A 103 -8.90 -26.14 15.78
C GLY A 103 -7.82 -25.09 16.01
N GLU A 104 -6.56 -25.38 15.76
CA GLU A 104 -5.43 -24.46 15.98
C GLU A 104 -4.92 -23.77 14.71
N HIS A 105 -5.49 -24.11 13.54
CA HIS A 105 -5.01 -23.56 12.27
C HIS A 105 -5.40 -22.08 12.11
N PRO A 106 -4.43 -21.16 11.86
CA PRO A 106 -4.68 -19.72 11.83
C PRO A 106 -5.69 -19.29 10.76
N LEU A 107 -5.78 -20.00 9.64
CA LEU A 107 -6.71 -19.70 8.54
C LEU A 107 -8.09 -20.34 8.69
N ARG A 108 -8.32 -21.12 9.74
CA ARG A 108 -9.60 -21.77 10.02
C ARG A 108 -10.80 -20.81 10.00
N PRO A 109 -10.72 -19.59 10.61
CA PRO A 109 -11.83 -18.63 10.60
C PRO A 109 -12.21 -18.15 9.20
N LEU A 110 -11.27 -18.16 8.26
CA LEU A 110 -11.50 -17.75 6.86
C LEU A 110 -11.93 -18.92 5.97
N LEU A 111 -11.37 -20.11 6.18
CA LEU A 111 -11.65 -21.30 5.37
C LEU A 111 -13.00 -21.93 5.71
N MET A 112 -13.37 -22.07 6.99
CA MET A 112 -14.59 -22.76 7.38
C MET A 112 -15.89 -22.12 6.86
N PRO A 113 -16.04 -20.78 6.82
CA PRO A 113 -17.19 -20.16 6.17
C PRO A 113 -17.27 -20.41 4.66
N LEU A 114 -16.14 -20.54 3.97
CA LEU A 114 -16.07 -20.91 2.55
C LEU A 114 -16.52 -22.36 2.34
N VAL A 115 -15.98 -23.28 3.11
CA VAL A 115 -16.31 -24.71 3.07
C VAL A 115 -17.79 -24.93 3.35
N ALA A 116 -18.37 -24.22 4.32
CA ALA A 116 -19.78 -24.32 4.66
C ALA A 116 -20.74 -23.88 3.52
N LYS A 117 -20.27 -23.03 2.61
CA LYS A 117 -21.04 -22.53 1.45
C LYS A 117 -20.75 -23.32 0.15
N ALA A 118 -19.66 -24.05 0.10
CA ALA A 118 -19.22 -24.80 -1.08
C ALA A 118 -19.83 -26.21 -1.11
N THR A 119 -19.89 -26.78 -2.32
CA THR A 119 -20.10 -28.23 -2.46
C THR A 119 -18.78 -28.92 -2.09
N THR A 120 -18.77 -29.59 -0.95
CA THR A 120 -17.59 -30.26 -0.43
C THR A 120 -17.52 -31.70 -0.91
N ILE A 121 -16.37 -32.11 -1.45
CA ILE A 121 -16.05 -33.47 -1.81
C ILE A 121 -14.90 -33.92 -0.93
N THR A 122 -15.15 -34.83 -0.01
CA THR A 122 -14.10 -35.41 0.82
C THR A 122 -13.46 -36.57 0.08
N LEU A 123 -12.15 -36.41 -0.24
CA LEU A 123 -11.38 -37.47 -0.87
C LEU A 123 -10.87 -38.41 0.22
N THR A 124 -11.40 -39.61 0.21
CA THR A 124 -10.90 -40.73 1.05
C THR A 124 -9.82 -41.50 0.31
N GLY A 125 -9.09 -42.35 1.00
CA GLY A 125 -8.17 -43.29 0.36
C GLY A 125 -8.91 -44.23 -0.61
N LEU A 126 -8.17 -44.74 -1.60
CA LEU A 126 -8.66 -45.77 -2.55
C LEU A 126 -9.08 -47.02 -1.82
N ALA A 127 -10.17 -47.67 -2.29
CA ALA A 127 -10.59 -48.96 -1.81
C ALA A 127 -9.59 -50.06 -2.24
N ARG A 128 -9.70 -51.23 -1.60
CA ARG A 128 -8.75 -52.32 -1.80
C ARG A 128 -8.58 -52.78 -3.26
N ASP A 129 -9.68 -52.88 -4.02
CA ASP A 129 -9.69 -53.23 -5.41
C ASP A 129 -9.11 -52.14 -6.32
N GLU A 130 -9.34 -50.88 -5.97
CA GLU A 130 -8.74 -49.70 -6.63
C GLU A 130 -7.22 -49.62 -6.38
N VAL A 131 -6.76 -50.01 -5.17
CA VAL A 131 -5.33 -50.14 -4.82
C VAL A 131 -4.69 -51.20 -5.71
N ALA A 132 -5.32 -52.38 -5.84
CA ALA A 132 -4.83 -53.44 -6.71
C ALA A 132 -4.71 -52.97 -8.17
N ALA A 133 -5.74 -52.33 -8.69
CA ALA A 133 -5.77 -51.79 -10.06
C ALA A 133 -4.70 -50.72 -10.30
N LEU A 134 -4.47 -49.81 -9.32
CA LEU A 134 -3.43 -48.80 -9.40
C LEU A 134 -2.02 -49.41 -9.35
N MET A 135 -1.81 -50.40 -8.51
CA MET A 135 -0.55 -51.13 -8.40
C MET A 135 -0.26 -51.91 -9.71
N ALA A 136 -1.23 -52.64 -10.25
CA ALA A 136 -1.09 -53.36 -11.48
C ALA A 136 -0.72 -52.42 -12.66
N ARG A 137 -1.42 -51.33 -12.79
CA ARG A 137 -1.15 -50.29 -13.82
C ARG A 137 0.24 -49.66 -13.66
N THR A 138 0.67 -49.41 -12.45
CA THR A 138 1.95 -48.72 -12.16
C THR A 138 3.14 -49.64 -12.30
N ALA A 139 3.04 -50.91 -11.84
CA ALA A 139 4.10 -51.90 -11.89
C ALA A 139 4.10 -52.75 -13.15
N GLY A 140 3.02 -52.69 -13.95
CA GLY A 140 2.89 -53.52 -15.18
C GLY A 140 2.67 -55.02 -14.92
N ARG A 141 2.35 -55.41 -13.66
CA ARG A 141 2.05 -56.78 -13.24
C ARG A 141 1.01 -56.78 -12.12
N GLU A 142 0.21 -57.87 -12.05
CA GLU A 142 -0.81 -58.01 -11.01
C GLU A 142 -0.16 -58.31 -9.64
N PRO A 143 -0.54 -57.56 -8.57
CA PRO A 143 -0.14 -57.84 -7.22
C PRO A 143 -0.93 -58.99 -6.64
N ASP A 144 -0.33 -59.79 -5.74
CA ASP A 144 -1.09 -60.75 -4.96
C ASP A 144 -1.97 -60.10 -3.89
N ALA A 145 -2.95 -60.86 -3.35
CA ALA A 145 -3.94 -60.31 -2.43
C ALA A 145 -3.32 -59.84 -1.11
N ASP A 146 -2.32 -60.56 -0.60
CA ASP A 146 -1.66 -60.21 0.65
C ASP A 146 -0.85 -58.93 0.54
N LEU A 147 -0.20 -58.72 -0.61
CA LEU A 147 0.52 -57.49 -0.92
C LEU A 147 -0.44 -56.27 -1.02
N VAL A 148 -1.60 -56.45 -1.68
CA VAL A 148 -2.62 -55.40 -1.75
C VAL A 148 -3.13 -55.04 -0.38
N ASP A 149 -3.43 -56.00 0.48
CA ASP A 149 -3.89 -55.76 1.86
C ASP A 149 -2.86 -55.00 2.68
N GLU A 150 -1.61 -55.40 2.54
CA GLU A 150 -0.52 -54.72 3.27
C GLU A 150 -0.29 -53.30 2.77
N VAL A 151 -0.30 -53.06 1.45
CA VAL A 151 -0.18 -51.74 0.87
C VAL A 151 -1.37 -50.86 1.27
N HIS A 152 -2.60 -51.36 1.16
CA HIS A 152 -3.80 -50.60 1.54
C HIS A 152 -3.74 -50.21 3.03
N ARG A 153 -3.43 -51.17 3.93
CA ARG A 153 -3.32 -50.92 5.34
C ARG A 153 -2.25 -49.89 5.72
N ARG A 154 -1.10 -49.86 5.03
CA ARG A 154 0.03 -48.98 5.31
C ARG A 154 -0.12 -47.59 4.67
N THR A 155 -0.78 -47.50 3.53
CA THR A 155 -0.95 -46.23 2.79
C THR A 155 -2.26 -45.55 3.13
N GLY A 156 -3.18 -46.24 3.80
CA GLY A 156 -4.54 -45.75 4.00
C GLY A 156 -5.29 -45.50 2.70
N GLY A 157 -4.87 -46.20 1.61
CA GLY A 157 -5.46 -46.00 0.30
C GLY A 157 -4.98 -44.75 -0.44
N ASN A 158 -3.99 -44.02 0.05
CA ASN A 158 -3.51 -42.83 -0.62
C ASN A 158 -2.82 -43.14 -1.94
N PRO A 159 -3.34 -42.63 -3.10
CA PRO A 159 -2.88 -43.02 -4.46
C PRO A 159 -1.39 -42.73 -4.69
N PHE A 160 -0.89 -41.63 -4.17
CA PHE A 160 0.53 -41.28 -4.31
C PHE A 160 1.44 -42.36 -3.71
N PHE A 161 1.07 -42.82 -2.54
CA PHE A 161 1.88 -43.81 -1.80
C PHE A 161 1.79 -45.19 -2.40
N ILE A 162 0.62 -45.54 -2.92
CA ILE A 162 0.42 -46.78 -3.65
C ILE A 162 1.30 -46.77 -4.90
N GLU A 163 1.31 -45.68 -5.67
CA GLU A 163 2.19 -45.55 -6.85
C GLU A 163 3.67 -45.65 -6.50
N GLN A 164 4.12 -44.97 -5.44
CA GLN A 164 5.52 -45.04 -5.02
C GLN A 164 5.90 -46.48 -4.59
N THR A 165 5.02 -47.13 -3.85
CA THR A 165 5.24 -48.52 -3.40
C THR A 165 5.26 -49.49 -4.58
N ALA A 166 4.31 -49.34 -5.54
CA ALA A 166 4.23 -50.17 -6.74
C ALA A 166 5.48 -50.00 -7.64
N ARG A 167 6.03 -48.83 -7.78
CA ARG A 167 7.27 -48.57 -8.52
C ARG A 167 8.50 -49.21 -7.88
N LEU A 168 8.60 -49.19 -6.55
CA LEU A 168 9.65 -49.89 -5.84
C LEU A 168 9.53 -51.38 -5.96
N TRP A 169 8.31 -51.93 -5.91
CA TRP A 169 8.02 -53.37 -6.13
C TRP A 169 8.36 -53.81 -7.58
N HIS A 170 8.24 -52.92 -8.58
CA HIS A 170 8.67 -53.22 -9.93
C HIS A 170 10.20 -53.28 -10.10
N ALA A 171 10.95 -52.47 -9.33
CA ALA A 171 12.40 -52.35 -9.41
C ALA A 171 13.16 -53.47 -8.65
N ASP A 172 12.54 -54.01 -7.60
CA ASP A 172 13.14 -55.05 -6.76
C ASP A 172 12.53 -56.43 -7.03
N ASP A 173 13.24 -57.27 -7.81
CA ASP A 173 12.89 -58.68 -8.01
C ASP A 173 13.17 -59.56 -6.73
N ALA A 174 13.66 -58.95 -5.68
CA ALA A 174 13.95 -59.64 -4.39
C ALA A 174 12.93 -59.31 -3.32
N ALA A 175 12.04 -60.25 -3.14
CA ALA A 175 11.26 -60.50 -1.93
C ALA A 175 10.99 -59.39 -0.91
N GLY A 176 9.79 -58.88 -0.92
CA GLY A 176 8.96 -58.91 0.29
C GLY A 176 9.23 -57.94 1.42
N THR A 177 9.90 -56.82 1.23
CA THR A 177 9.97 -55.83 2.33
C THR A 177 9.31 -54.52 1.91
N ILE A 178 7.99 -54.44 2.12
CA ILE A 178 7.22 -53.19 1.96
C ILE A 178 7.72 -52.23 3.03
N ALA A 179 8.10 -51.02 2.60
CA ALA A 179 8.60 -49.99 3.48
C ALA A 179 7.53 -49.59 4.54
N PRO A 180 7.88 -49.49 5.84
CA PRO A 180 6.97 -49.01 6.84
C PRO A 180 6.74 -47.50 6.65
N GLY A 181 5.62 -47.17 6.06
CA GLY A 181 5.19 -45.78 5.88
C GLY A 181 5.80 -45.08 4.68
N VAL A 182 5.14 -43.99 4.31
CA VAL A 182 5.35 -43.19 3.11
C VAL A 182 6.68 -42.46 3.09
N ARG A 183 7.04 -41.87 4.22
CA ARG A 183 8.33 -41.17 4.38
C ARG A 183 9.51 -42.13 4.13
N GLU A 184 9.35 -43.39 4.50
CA GLU A 184 10.37 -44.39 4.28
C GLU A 184 10.47 -44.82 2.81
N ALA A 185 9.35 -44.85 2.07
CA ALA A 185 9.36 -45.08 0.61
C ALA A 185 10.10 -43.97 -0.13
N VAL A 186 9.85 -42.69 0.28
CA VAL A 186 10.56 -41.53 -0.28
C VAL A 186 12.05 -41.60 0.08
N ARG A 187 12.42 -41.95 1.34
CA ARG A 187 13.82 -42.12 1.77
C ARG A 187 14.55 -43.20 1.00
N ARG A 188 13.93 -44.36 0.79
CA ARG A 188 14.52 -45.46 -0.03
C ARG A 188 14.77 -45.01 -1.44
N ARG A 189 13.83 -44.27 -2.03
CA ARG A 189 13.98 -43.73 -3.38
C ARG A 189 15.10 -42.72 -3.48
N LEU A 190 15.23 -41.83 -2.49
CA LEU A 190 16.34 -40.89 -2.37
C LEU A 190 17.68 -41.64 -2.24
N ALA A 191 17.71 -42.74 -1.47
CA ALA A 191 18.91 -43.57 -1.31
C ALA A 191 19.37 -44.27 -2.58
N GLN A 192 18.51 -44.43 -3.60
CA GLN A 192 18.88 -44.95 -4.91
C GLN A 192 19.49 -43.93 -5.85
N LEU A 193 19.42 -42.63 -5.50
CA LEU A 193 19.98 -41.55 -6.30
C LEU A 193 21.45 -41.30 -5.95
N PRO A 194 22.22 -40.78 -6.90
CA PRO A 194 23.57 -40.34 -6.61
C PRO A 194 23.59 -39.29 -5.48
N PRO A 195 24.55 -39.32 -4.56
CA PRO A 195 24.62 -38.39 -3.42
C PRO A 195 24.54 -36.92 -3.84
N ALA A 196 25.14 -36.54 -4.97
CA ALA A 196 25.07 -35.18 -5.49
C ALA A 196 23.63 -34.76 -5.89
N VAL A 197 22.78 -35.67 -6.35
CA VAL A 197 21.38 -35.37 -6.66
C VAL A 197 20.60 -35.19 -5.36
N VAL A 198 20.84 -36.05 -4.36
CA VAL A 198 20.20 -35.92 -3.05
C VAL A 198 20.58 -34.60 -2.39
N GLU A 199 21.86 -34.21 -2.44
CA GLU A 199 22.32 -32.93 -1.90
C GLU A 199 21.65 -31.73 -2.61
N ALA A 200 21.55 -31.75 -3.95
CA ALA A 200 20.85 -30.72 -4.71
C ALA A 200 19.37 -30.65 -4.31
N LEU A 201 18.69 -31.79 -4.14
CA LEU A 201 17.30 -31.84 -3.67
C LEU A 201 17.15 -31.36 -2.22
N THR A 202 18.17 -31.59 -1.39
CA THR A 202 18.19 -31.11 -0.01
C THR A 202 18.25 -29.58 0.05
N VAL A 203 19.11 -28.96 -0.74
CA VAL A 203 19.15 -27.50 -0.87
C VAL A 203 17.83 -26.98 -1.48
N ALA A 204 17.30 -27.64 -2.50
CA ALA A 204 16.02 -27.29 -3.10
C ALA A 204 14.85 -27.36 -2.09
N ALA A 205 14.84 -28.36 -1.19
CA ALA A 205 13.81 -28.50 -0.18
C ALA A 205 13.80 -27.35 0.86
N VAL A 206 14.96 -26.77 1.12
CA VAL A 206 15.11 -25.59 1.96
C VAL A 206 14.62 -24.32 1.22
N LEU A 207 14.93 -24.19 -0.10
CA LEU A 207 14.45 -23.05 -0.90
C LEU A 207 12.91 -22.97 -0.92
N GLY A 208 12.23 -24.09 -1.03
CA GLY A 208 10.78 -24.15 -1.01
C GLY A 208 10.18 -25.19 -1.93
N ARG A 209 8.86 -25.12 -2.13
CA ARG A 209 8.14 -26.00 -3.06
C ARG A 209 8.56 -25.72 -4.51
N GLU A 210 8.66 -24.45 -4.86
CA GLU A 210 9.16 -23.97 -6.15
C GLU A 210 10.51 -23.30 -5.94
N PHE A 211 11.46 -23.52 -6.83
CA PHE A 211 12.81 -22.97 -6.73
C PHE A 211 13.40 -22.69 -8.11
N HIS A 212 14.34 -21.76 -8.15
CA HIS A 212 15.04 -21.39 -9.38
C HIS A 212 16.45 -22.01 -9.42
N ARG A 213 16.84 -22.55 -10.57
CA ARG A 213 18.15 -23.24 -10.74
C ARG A 213 19.35 -22.37 -10.42
N GLN A 214 19.27 -21.06 -10.70
CA GLN A 214 20.39 -20.14 -10.40
C GLN A 214 20.57 -19.96 -8.89
N VAL A 215 19.47 -19.84 -8.13
CA VAL A 215 19.51 -19.77 -6.67
C VAL A 215 20.06 -21.08 -6.10
N LEU A 216 19.60 -22.22 -6.61
CA LEU A 216 20.10 -23.54 -6.23
C LEU A 216 21.62 -23.68 -6.53
N ALA A 217 22.06 -23.20 -7.66
CA ALA A 217 23.46 -23.21 -8.04
C ALA A 217 24.34 -22.34 -7.11
N ALA A 218 23.86 -21.16 -6.79
CA ALA A 218 24.55 -20.25 -5.87
C ALA A 218 24.65 -20.85 -4.45
N CYS A 219 23.55 -21.40 -3.92
CA CYS A 219 23.54 -22.05 -2.61
C CYS A 219 24.44 -23.29 -2.53
N GLY A 220 24.57 -24.03 -3.64
CA GLY A 220 25.40 -25.23 -3.74
C GLY A 220 26.84 -24.96 -4.18
N ALA A 221 27.22 -23.69 -4.41
CA ALA A 221 28.52 -23.28 -4.96
C ALA A 221 28.91 -24.08 -6.22
N ALA A 222 27.93 -24.37 -7.09
CA ALA A 222 28.10 -25.20 -8.26
C ALA A 222 27.73 -24.45 -9.55
N PRO A 223 28.39 -24.74 -10.69
CA PRO A 223 27.98 -24.17 -11.97
C PRO A 223 26.55 -24.54 -12.34
N VAL A 224 25.76 -23.60 -12.90
CA VAL A 224 24.36 -23.82 -13.32
C VAL A 224 24.24 -25.06 -14.23
N ALA A 225 25.17 -25.25 -15.19
CA ALA A 225 25.18 -26.43 -16.06
C ALA A 225 25.36 -27.76 -15.31
N GLN A 226 26.00 -27.75 -14.16
CA GLN A 226 26.08 -28.94 -13.30
C GLN A 226 24.75 -29.19 -12.60
N VAL A 227 24.15 -28.12 -12.05
CA VAL A 227 22.83 -28.17 -11.40
C VAL A 227 21.76 -28.67 -12.37
N ASP A 228 21.77 -28.21 -13.63
CA ASP A 228 20.86 -28.69 -14.68
C ASP A 228 20.94 -30.22 -14.84
N ARG A 229 22.15 -30.78 -14.94
CA ARG A 229 22.34 -32.24 -15.05
C ARG A 229 21.84 -33.03 -13.82
N LEU A 230 21.94 -32.44 -12.62
CA LEU A 230 21.42 -33.05 -11.39
C LEU A 230 19.89 -32.98 -11.37
N LEU A 231 19.32 -31.85 -11.78
CA LEU A 231 17.86 -31.66 -11.87
C LEU A 231 17.22 -32.55 -12.95
N ASP A 232 17.89 -32.76 -14.09
CA ASP A 232 17.42 -33.70 -15.12
C ASP A 232 17.27 -35.13 -14.57
N ARG A 233 18.20 -35.57 -13.70
CA ARG A 233 18.09 -36.87 -13.02
C ARG A 233 16.93 -36.88 -12.01
N ALA A 234 16.73 -35.78 -11.28
CA ALA A 234 15.62 -35.65 -10.34
C ALA A 234 14.25 -35.61 -11.08
N VAL A 235 14.20 -34.98 -12.26
CA VAL A 235 13.02 -35.01 -13.17
C VAL A 235 12.76 -36.41 -13.69
N THR A 236 13.79 -37.10 -14.17
CA THR A 236 13.69 -38.51 -14.59
C THR A 236 13.19 -39.39 -13.46
N ALA A 237 13.67 -39.14 -12.26
CA ALA A 237 13.19 -39.78 -11.03
C ALA A 237 11.79 -39.29 -10.60
N ARG A 238 11.15 -38.34 -11.29
CA ARG A 238 9.83 -37.76 -10.98
C ARG A 238 9.69 -37.23 -9.57
N LEU A 239 10.78 -36.68 -9.02
CA LEU A 239 10.79 -36.00 -7.72
C LEU A 239 10.57 -34.50 -7.87
N VAL A 240 10.95 -33.96 -9.02
CA VAL A 240 10.71 -32.57 -9.41
C VAL A 240 10.18 -32.48 -10.83
N VAL A 241 9.52 -31.36 -11.15
CA VAL A 241 8.96 -31.05 -12.47
C VAL A 241 9.52 -29.71 -12.93
N ALA A 242 9.96 -29.61 -14.17
CA ALA A 242 10.38 -28.35 -14.79
C ALA A 242 9.14 -27.51 -15.18
N ARG A 243 9.15 -26.22 -14.84
CA ARG A 243 8.08 -25.25 -15.15
C ARG A 243 8.45 -24.25 -16.25
N GLY A 244 9.65 -24.36 -16.81
CA GLY A 244 10.20 -23.39 -17.76
C GLY A 244 10.91 -22.23 -17.08
N GLY A 245 11.62 -21.39 -17.85
CA GLY A 245 12.33 -20.23 -17.32
C GLY A 245 13.39 -20.52 -16.25
N GLY A 246 13.86 -21.75 -16.12
CA GLY A 246 14.79 -22.14 -15.05
C GLY A 246 14.15 -22.46 -13.71
N ARG A 247 12.83 -22.55 -13.65
CA ARG A 247 12.04 -22.86 -12.45
C ARG A 247 11.70 -24.35 -12.39
N PHE A 248 11.74 -24.91 -11.20
CA PHE A 248 11.43 -26.29 -10.87
C PHE A 248 10.50 -26.32 -9.66
N VAL A 249 9.65 -27.35 -9.60
CA VAL A 249 8.73 -27.58 -8.47
C VAL A 249 8.85 -29.02 -8.02
N PHE A 250 8.81 -29.28 -6.72
CA PHE A 250 8.69 -30.66 -6.23
C PHE A 250 7.40 -31.28 -6.77
N ALA A 251 7.52 -32.51 -7.29
CA ALA A 251 6.37 -33.23 -7.84
C ALA A 251 5.26 -33.43 -6.79
N HIS A 252 5.64 -33.52 -5.52
CA HIS A 252 4.73 -33.58 -4.38
C HIS A 252 5.38 -32.95 -3.15
N ASP A 253 4.61 -32.19 -2.37
CA ASP A 253 5.11 -31.53 -1.16
C ASP A 253 5.71 -32.48 -0.14
N LEU A 254 5.13 -33.66 -0.02
CA LEU A 254 5.65 -34.67 0.92
C LEU A 254 7.09 -35.13 0.59
N VAL A 255 7.52 -35.04 -0.66
CA VAL A 255 8.93 -35.29 -1.04
C VAL A 255 9.79 -34.20 -0.41
N ARG A 256 9.41 -32.94 -0.59
CA ARG A 256 10.08 -31.77 0.00
C ARG A 256 10.11 -31.88 1.53
N GLU A 257 8.95 -32.10 2.14
CA GLU A 257 8.80 -32.24 3.60
C GLU A 257 9.67 -33.36 4.15
N THR A 258 9.66 -34.56 3.50
CA THR A 258 10.48 -35.69 3.94
C THR A 258 11.97 -35.37 3.93
N ILE A 259 12.43 -34.62 2.92
CA ILE A 259 13.83 -34.18 2.82
C ILE A 259 14.12 -33.13 3.88
N TYR A 260 13.27 -32.11 4.00
CA TYR A 260 13.42 -30.99 4.92
C TYR A 260 13.36 -31.44 6.39
N ASP A 261 12.40 -32.30 6.74
CA ASP A 261 12.24 -32.86 8.09
C ASP A 261 13.37 -33.83 8.46
N GLY A 262 14.03 -34.40 7.47
CA GLY A 262 15.21 -35.23 7.67
C GLY A 262 16.46 -34.47 8.13
N LEU A 263 16.45 -33.15 8.00
CA LEU A 263 17.55 -32.28 8.45
C LEU A 263 17.45 -32.02 9.96
N SER A 264 18.58 -31.99 10.62
CA SER A 264 18.65 -31.50 12.00
C SER A 264 18.34 -30.00 12.08
N PRO A 265 17.95 -29.48 13.26
CA PRO A 265 17.71 -28.04 13.41
C PRO A 265 18.91 -27.19 12.99
N ASP A 266 20.11 -27.59 13.36
CA ASP A 266 21.36 -26.86 13.02
C ASP A 266 21.64 -26.87 11.50
N GLU A 267 21.39 -28.01 10.83
CA GLU A 267 21.52 -28.10 9.38
C GLU A 267 20.50 -27.22 8.66
N ARG A 268 19.25 -27.17 9.15
CA ARG A 268 18.22 -26.28 8.59
C ARG A 268 18.65 -24.82 8.71
N GLN A 269 19.08 -24.40 9.91
CA GLN A 269 19.55 -23.03 10.14
C GLN A 269 20.74 -22.68 9.26
N ALA A 270 21.73 -23.55 9.19
CA ALA A 270 22.93 -23.35 8.37
C ALA A 270 22.57 -23.19 6.88
N ARG A 271 21.65 -24.00 6.36
CA ARG A 271 21.20 -23.95 4.95
C ARG A 271 20.36 -22.73 4.66
N HIS A 272 19.43 -22.33 5.56
CA HIS A 272 18.71 -21.07 5.43
C HIS A 272 19.68 -19.89 5.41
N GLY A 273 20.70 -19.89 6.27
CA GLY A 273 21.76 -18.87 6.25
C GLY A 273 22.57 -18.87 4.95
N ALA A 274 22.82 -20.04 4.37
CA ALA A 274 23.50 -20.15 3.07
C ALA A 274 22.70 -19.52 1.91
N VAL A 275 21.35 -19.64 1.93
CA VAL A 275 20.49 -18.99 0.93
C VAL A 275 20.65 -17.48 1.00
N VAL A 276 20.60 -16.91 2.20
CA VAL A 276 20.74 -15.45 2.37
C VAL A 276 22.11 -14.97 1.89
N ARG A 277 23.19 -15.66 2.30
CA ARG A 277 24.57 -15.31 1.86
C ARG A 277 24.72 -15.42 0.34
N ALA A 278 24.14 -16.44 -0.30
CA ALA A 278 24.21 -16.61 -1.75
C ALA A 278 23.54 -15.45 -2.50
N VAL A 279 22.44 -14.92 -1.95
CA VAL A 279 21.77 -13.73 -2.52
C VAL A 279 22.56 -12.46 -2.25
N ASP A 280 23.16 -12.32 -1.08
CA ASP A 280 24.00 -11.16 -0.74
C ASP A 280 25.25 -11.09 -1.65
N ASP A 281 25.85 -12.24 -1.98
CA ASP A 281 27.03 -12.34 -2.84
C ASP A 281 26.71 -12.07 -4.34
N LEU A 282 25.46 -12.39 -4.76
CA LEU A 282 25.03 -12.32 -6.16
C LEU A 282 23.77 -11.47 -6.28
N ARG A 283 23.92 -10.16 -6.35
CA ARG A 283 22.78 -9.22 -6.45
C ARG A 283 21.79 -9.52 -7.59
N GLU A 284 22.25 -10.15 -8.67
CA GLU A 284 21.40 -10.61 -9.78
C GLU A 284 20.35 -11.64 -9.36
N LEU A 285 20.52 -12.29 -8.20
CA LEU A 285 19.55 -13.25 -7.65
C LEU A 285 18.43 -12.57 -6.85
N THR A 286 18.56 -11.30 -6.50
CA THR A 286 17.54 -10.55 -5.76
C THR A 286 16.20 -10.54 -6.51
N ASP A 287 16.25 -10.46 -7.85
CA ASP A 287 15.03 -10.50 -8.69
C ASP A 287 14.40 -11.90 -8.79
N GLN A 288 15.05 -12.94 -8.29
CA GLN A 288 14.57 -14.33 -8.32
C GLN A 288 13.87 -14.76 -7.02
N LEU A 289 14.00 -13.96 -5.97
CA LEU A 289 13.36 -14.18 -4.67
C LEU A 289 12.55 -12.94 -4.28
N VAL A 290 11.33 -13.14 -3.81
CA VAL A 290 10.54 -12.05 -3.23
C VAL A 290 11.10 -11.68 -1.85
N PRO A 291 11.00 -10.40 -1.43
CA PRO A 291 11.52 -9.96 -0.13
C PRO A 291 11.01 -10.81 1.05
N ALA A 292 9.75 -11.23 1.03
CA ALA A 292 9.14 -12.08 2.05
C ALA A 292 9.80 -13.48 2.16
N ASP A 293 10.18 -14.09 1.01
CA ASP A 293 10.88 -15.38 1.03
C ASP A 293 12.28 -15.24 1.60
N LEU A 294 13.01 -14.19 1.21
CA LEU A 294 14.35 -13.93 1.73
C LEU A 294 14.32 -13.64 3.23
N ALA A 295 13.35 -12.84 3.69
CA ALA A 295 13.13 -12.57 5.12
C ALA A 295 12.76 -13.84 5.90
N ARG A 296 11.94 -14.73 5.32
CA ARG A 296 11.64 -16.04 5.89
C ARG A 296 12.91 -16.88 6.06
N HIS A 297 13.77 -16.93 5.04
CA HIS A 297 15.05 -17.64 5.15
C HIS A 297 15.94 -17.01 6.21
N ALA A 298 16.02 -15.68 6.27
CA ALA A 298 16.81 -14.99 7.27
C ALA A 298 16.32 -15.29 8.70
N TYR A 299 15.02 -15.27 8.94
CA TYR A 299 14.44 -15.57 10.24
C TYR A 299 14.69 -17.03 10.67
N LEU A 300 14.50 -17.98 9.73
CA LEU A 300 14.73 -19.41 9.98
C LEU A 300 16.22 -19.80 10.12
N ALA A 301 17.13 -18.97 9.64
CA ALA A 301 18.55 -19.16 9.83
C ALA A 301 18.99 -18.97 11.30
N GLY A 302 18.20 -18.22 12.07
CA GLY A 302 18.49 -18.00 13.49
C GLY A 302 19.93 -17.54 13.73
N PRO A 303 20.69 -18.21 14.63
CA PRO A 303 22.05 -17.82 14.97
C PRO A 303 23.09 -18.02 13.83
N ALA A 304 22.72 -18.63 12.70
CA ALA A 304 23.61 -18.79 11.54
C ALA A 304 23.79 -17.48 10.72
N LEU A 305 23.02 -16.45 11.06
CA LEU A 305 23.13 -15.09 10.48
C LEU A 305 23.26 -14.04 11.57
N ASP A 306 23.87 -12.93 11.20
CA ASP A 306 23.91 -11.74 12.04
C ASP A 306 22.48 -11.19 12.26
N ARG A 307 22.11 -10.91 13.51
CA ARG A 307 20.77 -10.44 13.90
C ARG A 307 20.41 -9.11 13.26
N ALA A 308 21.38 -8.19 13.10
CA ALA A 308 21.15 -6.93 12.43
C ALA A 308 20.77 -7.14 10.95
N ARG A 309 21.43 -8.12 10.29
CA ARG A 309 21.08 -8.50 8.91
C ARG A 309 19.67 -9.11 8.82
N VAL A 310 19.31 -9.99 9.75
CA VAL A 310 17.97 -10.58 9.83
C VAL A 310 16.92 -9.48 9.99
N ALA A 311 17.13 -8.55 10.94
CA ALA A 311 16.22 -7.42 11.14
C ALA A 311 16.07 -6.56 9.89
N THR A 312 17.18 -6.26 9.19
CA THR A 312 17.16 -5.49 7.93
C THR A 312 16.30 -6.15 6.85
N LEU A 313 16.42 -7.47 6.68
CA LEU A 313 15.64 -8.21 5.68
C LEU A 313 14.16 -8.30 6.04
N LEU A 314 13.85 -8.46 7.33
CA LEU A 314 12.47 -8.44 7.82
C LEU A 314 11.82 -7.07 7.61
N VAL A 315 12.54 -5.98 7.89
CA VAL A 315 12.07 -4.61 7.61
C VAL A 315 11.82 -4.41 6.13
N ALA A 316 12.72 -4.86 5.26
CA ALA A 316 12.56 -4.76 3.81
C ALA A 316 11.31 -5.54 3.33
N ALA A 317 11.06 -6.72 3.89
CA ALA A 317 9.85 -7.49 3.60
C ALA A 317 8.58 -6.80 4.13
N GLY A 318 8.66 -6.18 5.31
CA GLY A 318 7.57 -5.39 5.88
C GLY A 318 7.20 -4.20 4.97
N ARG A 319 8.21 -3.47 4.48
CA ARG A 319 8.00 -2.36 3.52
C ARG A 319 7.39 -2.86 2.20
N ASP A 320 7.90 -3.96 1.63
CA ASP A 320 7.37 -4.54 0.41
C ASP A 320 5.92 -5.01 0.57
N ALA A 321 5.58 -5.65 1.70
CA ALA A 321 4.23 -6.05 2.02
C ALA A 321 3.31 -4.82 2.17
N PHE A 322 3.78 -3.77 2.84
CA PHE A 322 3.06 -2.51 3.00
C PHE A 322 2.74 -1.86 1.65
N VAL A 323 3.73 -1.77 0.75
CA VAL A 323 3.53 -1.24 -0.62
C VAL A 323 2.55 -2.10 -1.42
N ARG A 324 2.49 -3.41 -1.17
CA ARG A 324 1.52 -4.34 -1.79
C ARG A 324 0.16 -4.37 -1.10
N LEU A 325 -0.06 -3.53 -0.07
CA LEU A 325 -1.30 -3.47 0.73
C LEU A 325 -1.60 -4.75 1.54
N ALA A 326 -0.60 -5.54 1.80
CA ALA A 326 -0.68 -6.70 2.66
C ALA A 326 -0.29 -6.31 4.10
N ALA A 327 -1.10 -5.46 4.74
CA ALA A 327 -0.75 -4.85 6.03
C ALA A 327 -0.58 -5.86 7.16
N ASP A 328 -1.40 -6.91 7.21
CA ASP A 328 -1.23 -8.00 8.18
C ASP A 328 0.13 -8.69 8.00
N GLU A 329 0.55 -8.92 6.76
CA GLU A 329 1.86 -9.49 6.42
C GLU A 329 2.99 -8.52 6.83
N ALA A 330 2.83 -7.22 6.54
CA ALA A 330 3.77 -6.18 6.94
C ALA A 330 3.95 -6.16 8.47
N ALA A 331 2.85 -6.18 9.23
CA ALA A 331 2.87 -6.21 10.68
C ALA A 331 3.60 -7.46 11.23
N VAL A 332 3.39 -8.62 10.63
CA VAL A 332 4.12 -9.85 11.01
C VAL A 332 5.63 -9.68 10.80
N HIS A 333 6.05 -9.10 9.68
CA HIS A 333 7.47 -8.88 9.40
C HIS A 333 8.09 -7.86 10.37
N PHE A 334 7.42 -6.74 10.64
CA PHE A 334 7.92 -5.74 11.59
C PHE A 334 8.00 -6.29 13.02
N ARG A 335 6.98 -7.03 13.50
CA ARG A 335 7.02 -7.68 14.82
C ARG A 335 8.19 -8.65 14.93
N ARG A 336 8.42 -9.51 13.94
CA ARG A 336 9.58 -10.39 13.90
C ARG A 336 10.90 -9.62 13.88
N ALA A 337 10.97 -8.49 13.21
CA ALA A 337 12.16 -7.63 13.24
C ALA A 337 12.42 -7.11 14.66
N LEU A 338 11.37 -6.69 15.38
CA LEU A 338 11.46 -6.26 16.78
C LEU A 338 11.83 -7.40 17.75
N GLU A 339 11.50 -8.66 17.44
CA GLU A 339 11.92 -9.83 18.23
C GLU A 339 13.42 -10.12 18.13
N VAL A 340 14.02 -9.85 16.97
CA VAL A 340 15.43 -10.23 16.71
C VAL A 340 16.41 -9.08 16.91
N VAL A 341 15.96 -7.84 16.81
CA VAL A 341 16.83 -6.66 16.95
C VAL A 341 17.33 -6.51 18.39
N GLU A 342 18.65 -6.41 18.55
CA GLU A 342 19.30 -6.16 19.84
C GLU A 342 19.78 -4.72 19.99
N ASP A 343 20.16 -4.09 18.87
CA ASP A 343 20.59 -2.71 18.85
C ASP A 343 19.42 -1.75 19.13
N PRO A 344 19.50 -0.96 20.21
CA PRO A 344 18.40 -0.07 20.59
C PRO A 344 18.15 1.07 19.59
N GLU A 345 19.16 1.52 18.84
CA GLU A 345 18.96 2.52 17.79
C GLU A 345 18.16 1.93 16.62
N GLN A 346 18.55 0.73 16.16
CA GLN A 346 17.82 0.01 15.12
C GLN A 346 16.39 -0.31 15.58
N ARG A 347 16.21 -0.65 16.86
CA ARG A 347 14.88 -0.88 17.44
C ARG A 347 14.00 0.37 17.32
N VAL A 348 14.52 1.55 17.66
CA VAL A 348 13.79 2.82 17.50
C VAL A 348 13.39 3.04 16.04
N ARG A 349 14.30 2.82 15.10
CA ARG A 349 14.01 2.96 13.66
C ARG A 349 12.88 2.04 13.20
N ILE A 350 12.90 0.77 13.63
CA ILE A 350 11.86 -0.21 13.29
C ILE A 350 10.51 0.19 13.92
N LEU A 351 10.50 0.66 15.18
CA LEU A 351 9.29 1.13 15.85
C LEU A 351 8.64 2.32 15.13
N ILE A 352 9.46 3.25 14.62
CA ILE A 352 8.98 4.38 13.81
C ILE A 352 8.31 3.87 12.53
N GLU A 353 9.00 3.04 11.75
CA GLU A 353 8.48 2.54 10.48
C GLU A 353 7.22 1.70 10.65
N PHE A 354 7.19 0.86 11.68
CA PHE A 354 6.01 0.08 12.00
C PHE A 354 4.86 0.98 12.46
N GLY A 355 5.14 1.99 13.28
CA GLY A 355 4.14 2.96 13.72
C GLY A 355 3.56 3.77 12.57
N GLU A 356 4.38 4.21 11.62
CA GLU A 356 3.91 4.87 10.39
C GLU A 356 3.09 3.93 9.51
N ALA A 357 3.51 2.67 9.34
CA ALA A 357 2.75 1.68 8.59
C ALA A 357 1.37 1.38 9.22
N GLN A 358 1.30 1.26 10.56
CA GLN A 358 0.04 1.02 11.27
C GLN A 358 -0.88 2.26 11.30
N TYR A 359 -0.32 3.46 11.24
CA TYR A 359 -1.10 4.69 11.15
C TYR A 359 -2.03 4.69 9.95
N HIS A 360 -1.56 4.18 8.84
CA HIS A 360 -2.32 4.13 7.58
C HIS A 360 -3.30 2.96 7.49
N HIS A 361 -3.26 1.96 8.38
CA HIS A 361 -4.05 0.74 8.16
C HIS A 361 -5.27 0.54 9.04
N ALA A 362 -5.32 0.81 10.26
CA ALA A 362 -6.48 0.61 11.14
C ALA A 362 -6.14 0.77 12.62
N GLY A 363 -4.88 0.93 12.91
CA GLY A 363 -4.36 0.79 14.26
C GLY A 363 -3.90 2.12 14.83
N ARG A 364 -4.74 3.17 14.85
CA ARG A 364 -4.35 4.43 15.49
C ARG A 364 -3.82 4.23 16.91
N GLU A 365 -4.45 3.33 17.67
CA GLU A 365 -3.99 2.98 19.01
C GLU A 365 -2.68 2.21 19.00
N GLU A 366 -2.50 1.25 18.08
CA GLU A 366 -1.26 0.50 17.93
C GLU A 366 -0.12 1.40 17.43
N SER A 367 -0.38 2.23 16.41
CA SER A 367 0.57 3.25 15.95
C SER A 367 1.01 4.16 17.07
N ALA A 368 0.07 4.68 17.85
CA ALA A 368 0.33 5.53 19.01
C ALA A 368 1.19 4.82 20.06
N ALA A 369 0.92 3.55 20.35
CA ALA A 369 1.71 2.75 21.29
C ALA A 369 3.15 2.54 20.81
N LEU A 370 3.34 2.22 19.52
CA LEU A 370 4.65 2.02 18.89
C LEU A 370 5.49 3.31 18.91
N LEU A 371 4.89 4.43 18.54
CA LEU A 371 5.56 5.75 18.57
C LEU A 371 5.87 6.19 20.00
N THR A 372 5.04 5.79 20.98
CA THR A 372 5.28 6.01 22.40
C THR A 372 6.51 5.22 22.86
N GLU A 373 6.60 3.94 22.52
CA GLU A 373 7.77 3.11 22.82
C GLU A 373 9.04 3.68 22.17
N ALA A 374 8.94 4.09 20.89
CA ALA A 374 10.05 4.73 20.18
C ALA A 374 10.56 5.98 20.90
N GLY A 375 9.64 6.85 21.32
CA GLY A 375 9.98 8.09 22.05
C GLY A 375 10.62 7.83 23.41
N ALA A 376 10.08 6.88 24.17
CA ALA A 376 10.62 6.50 25.47
C ALA A 376 12.03 5.91 25.33
N LEU A 377 12.24 5.03 24.35
CA LEU A 377 13.55 4.41 24.11
C LEU A 377 14.57 5.45 23.60
N ALA A 378 14.20 6.29 22.63
CA ALA A 378 15.09 7.31 22.08
C ALA A 378 15.58 8.33 23.12
N ARG A 379 14.76 8.62 24.15
CA ARG A 379 15.20 9.47 25.28
C ARG A 379 16.36 8.87 26.07
N THR A 380 16.45 7.55 26.12
CA THR A 380 17.54 6.86 26.88
C THR A 380 18.84 6.75 26.10
N LEU A 381 18.78 6.96 24.77
CA LEU A 381 19.94 6.88 23.90
C LEU A 381 20.71 8.20 23.88
N ASP A 382 22.03 8.11 23.65
CA ASP A 382 22.90 9.29 23.44
C ASP A 382 22.97 9.64 21.94
N GLU A 383 21.76 9.63 21.29
CA GLU A 383 21.59 9.89 19.87
C GLU A 383 20.60 11.05 19.62
N PRO A 384 21.09 12.32 19.74
CA PRO A 384 20.21 13.49 19.66
C PRO A 384 19.45 13.61 18.33
N VAL A 385 20.05 13.18 17.20
CA VAL A 385 19.43 13.25 15.87
C VAL A 385 18.26 12.27 15.78
N LEU A 386 18.44 11.05 16.32
CA LEU A 386 17.39 10.05 16.33
C LEU A 386 16.19 10.50 17.21
N LEU A 387 16.47 11.06 18.37
CA LEU A 387 15.43 11.63 19.24
C LEU A 387 14.69 12.77 18.53
N ALA A 388 15.40 13.64 17.81
CA ALA A 388 14.79 14.71 17.03
C ALA A 388 13.88 14.14 15.92
N ARG A 389 14.32 13.09 15.21
CA ARG A 389 13.51 12.38 14.19
C ARG A 389 12.21 11.86 14.79
N VAL A 390 12.27 11.14 15.91
CA VAL A 390 11.08 10.64 16.61
C VAL A 390 10.15 11.79 17.01
N ALA A 391 10.70 12.87 17.60
CA ALA A 391 9.91 14.01 18.04
C ALA A 391 9.18 14.72 16.89
N LEU A 392 9.82 14.82 15.72
CA LEU A 392 9.24 15.41 14.53
C LEU A 392 8.10 14.54 13.97
N ILE A 393 8.26 13.21 13.94
CA ILE A 393 7.24 12.26 13.49
C ILE A 393 6.02 12.30 14.44
N VAL A 394 6.24 12.20 15.74
CA VAL A 394 5.17 12.27 16.75
C VAL A 394 4.42 13.62 16.69
N ASN A 395 5.15 14.73 16.50
CA ASN A 395 4.52 16.04 16.34
C ASN A 395 3.69 16.16 15.06
N ARG A 396 4.13 15.53 13.95
CA ARG A 396 3.38 15.47 12.69
C ARG A 396 2.08 14.67 12.87
N ALA A 397 2.14 13.49 13.44
CA ALA A 397 0.98 12.64 13.73
C ALA A 397 -0.07 13.39 14.60
N ARG A 398 0.37 14.17 15.58
CA ARG A 398 -0.51 15.00 16.42
C ARG A 398 -1.24 16.10 15.64
N GLN A 399 -0.61 16.70 14.63
CA GLN A 399 -1.21 17.80 13.87
C GLN A 399 -2.37 17.36 12.98
N VAL A 400 -2.36 16.10 12.57
CA VAL A 400 -3.40 15.49 11.73
C VAL A 400 -4.52 14.92 12.60
N GLU A 401 -4.25 14.55 13.86
CA GLU A 401 -5.21 13.87 14.74
C GLU A 401 -5.27 14.40 16.18
N ALA A 402 -6.46 14.26 16.78
CA ALA A 402 -6.71 14.62 18.19
C ALA A 402 -6.20 13.57 19.21
N ILE A 403 -5.48 12.53 18.80
CA ILE A 403 -5.00 11.46 19.68
C ILE A 403 -3.65 11.86 20.29
N GLN A 404 -3.56 11.84 21.64
CA GLN A 404 -2.36 12.18 22.38
C GLN A 404 -1.77 10.93 23.06
N PRO A 405 -0.87 10.17 22.39
CA PRO A 405 -0.22 9.02 23.04
C PRO A 405 0.94 9.43 23.96
N ILE A 406 1.62 10.54 23.67
CA ILE A 406 2.71 11.13 24.46
C ILE A 406 2.48 12.64 24.50
N ASP A 407 3.03 13.32 25.51
CA ASP A 407 3.21 14.76 25.41
C ASP A 407 4.25 15.08 24.32
N ALA A 408 3.76 15.22 23.07
CA ALA A 408 4.57 15.55 21.92
C ALA A 408 5.35 16.85 22.11
N ALA A 409 4.79 17.79 22.89
CA ALA A 409 5.46 19.04 23.19
C ALA A 409 6.66 18.83 24.12
N GLU A 410 6.54 17.93 25.09
CA GLU A 410 7.65 17.56 25.96
C GLU A 410 8.75 16.82 25.18
N LEU A 411 8.36 15.88 24.31
CA LEU A 411 9.32 15.15 23.46
C LEU A 411 10.09 16.10 22.53
N VAL A 412 9.42 17.09 21.94
CA VAL A 412 10.08 18.13 21.14
C VAL A 412 11.06 18.96 21.99
N ARG A 413 10.70 19.33 23.22
CA ARG A 413 11.60 20.05 24.14
C ARG A 413 12.81 19.20 24.55
N ASP A 414 12.62 17.90 24.77
CA ASP A 414 13.70 16.98 25.10
C ASP A 414 14.68 16.84 23.95
N ALA A 415 14.16 16.66 22.73
CA ALA A 415 14.96 16.61 21.52
C ALA A 415 15.75 17.92 21.30
N TYR A 416 15.09 19.05 21.51
CA TYR A 416 15.72 20.37 21.39
C TYR A 416 16.89 20.53 22.39
N ARG A 417 16.65 20.17 23.67
CA ARG A 417 17.71 20.24 24.72
C ARG A 417 18.92 19.38 24.34
N LYS A 418 18.70 18.18 23.86
CA LYS A 418 19.79 17.27 23.50
C LYS A 418 20.53 17.69 22.24
N LEU A 419 19.85 18.23 21.23
CA LEU A 419 20.45 18.51 19.92
C LEU A 419 20.99 19.93 19.78
N ILE A 420 20.31 20.91 20.38
CA ILE A 420 20.59 22.35 20.18
C ILE A 420 21.04 23.00 21.48
N GLY A 421 20.32 22.73 22.60
CA GLY A 421 20.55 23.33 23.89
C GLY A 421 19.26 23.72 24.59
N GLU A 422 19.33 24.44 25.72
CA GLU A 422 18.12 24.83 26.46
C GLU A 422 17.25 25.80 25.65
N PRO A 423 15.94 25.45 25.45
CA PRO A 423 15.02 26.33 24.74
C PRO A 423 14.64 27.55 25.59
N ASP A 424 14.32 28.67 24.95
CA ASP A 424 13.72 29.81 25.61
C ASP A 424 12.42 29.41 26.32
N ALA A 425 12.17 29.93 27.53
CA ALA A 425 11.02 29.57 28.35
C ALA A 425 9.67 29.81 27.62
N ASP A 426 9.60 30.85 26.79
CA ASP A 426 8.40 31.25 26.05
C ASP A 426 8.37 30.69 24.59
N ALA A 427 9.34 29.86 24.20
CA ALA A 427 9.40 29.33 22.84
C ALA A 427 8.19 28.43 22.53
N SER A 428 7.50 28.74 21.44
CA SER A 428 6.41 27.91 20.99
C SER A 428 6.93 26.56 20.45
N VAL A 429 6.15 25.50 20.59
CA VAL A 429 6.50 24.17 20.04
C VAL A 429 6.79 24.25 18.53
N GLY A 430 6.05 25.08 17.80
CA GLY A 430 6.27 25.28 16.36
C GLY A 430 7.64 25.90 16.03
N ALA A 431 8.12 26.82 16.86
CA ALA A 431 9.47 27.40 16.71
C ALA A 431 10.55 26.33 16.98
N LEU A 432 10.41 25.57 18.06
CA LEU A 432 11.34 24.49 18.40
C LEU A 432 11.42 23.42 17.31
N VAL A 433 10.26 23.07 16.70
CA VAL A 433 10.19 22.13 15.56
C VAL A 433 10.94 22.67 14.35
N ALA A 434 10.78 23.95 14.02
CA ALA A 434 11.47 24.58 12.89
C ALA A 434 13.00 24.58 13.07
N ASP A 435 13.45 24.86 14.30
CA ASP A 435 14.88 24.82 14.64
C ASP A 435 15.43 23.38 14.60
N LEU A 436 14.70 22.40 15.11
CA LEU A 436 15.07 20.97 15.03
C LEU A 436 15.21 20.50 13.59
N ILE A 437 14.27 20.86 12.71
CA ILE A 437 14.33 20.54 11.29
C ILE A 437 15.59 21.17 10.67
N THR A 438 15.89 22.43 10.99
CA THR A 438 17.05 23.12 10.46
C THR A 438 18.37 22.49 10.95
N ALA A 439 18.42 22.09 12.21
CA ALA A 439 19.58 21.41 12.79
C ALA A 439 19.80 20.03 12.17
N THR A 440 18.73 19.20 12.09
CA THR A 440 18.83 17.85 11.49
C THR A 440 19.20 17.90 10.01
N GLU A 441 18.64 18.83 9.24
CA GLU A 441 19.02 19.04 7.84
C GLU A 441 20.49 19.45 7.70
N THR A 442 20.97 20.36 8.56
CA THR A 442 22.37 20.79 8.54
C THR A 442 23.32 19.65 8.82
N ILE A 443 22.97 18.78 9.77
CA ILE A 443 23.77 17.59 10.11
C ILE A 443 23.76 16.59 8.94
N ALA A 444 22.59 16.31 8.35
CA ALA A 444 22.45 15.41 7.22
C ALA A 444 23.30 15.88 6.01
N ARG A 445 23.25 17.17 5.69
CA ARG A 445 24.08 17.76 4.60
C ARG A 445 25.57 17.62 4.86
N ARG A 446 26.02 17.86 6.08
CA ARG A 446 27.45 17.73 6.46
C ARG A 446 27.91 16.27 6.44
N GLY A 447 27.04 15.35 6.86
CA GLY A 447 27.32 13.92 6.87
C GLY A 447 27.14 13.24 5.51
N GLN A 448 26.65 13.95 4.50
CA GLN A 448 26.26 13.38 3.20
C GLN A 448 25.28 12.18 3.35
N ASP A 449 24.40 12.28 4.32
CA ASP A 449 23.36 11.27 4.60
C ASP A 449 22.09 11.64 3.84
N ASP A 450 21.92 11.05 2.68
CA ASP A 450 20.76 11.32 1.79
C ASP A 450 19.44 10.87 2.41
N GLU A 451 19.40 9.83 3.25
CA GLU A 451 18.16 9.40 3.96
C GLU A 451 17.75 10.44 4.99
N ALA A 452 18.66 10.85 5.86
CA ALA A 452 18.39 11.89 6.86
C ALA A 452 18.07 13.23 6.21
N LEU A 453 18.67 13.54 5.06
CA LEU A 453 18.39 14.75 4.30
C LEU A 453 16.98 14.72 3.72
N THR A 454 16.58 13.63 3.09
CA THR A 454 15.22 13.44 2.56
C THR A 454 14.18 13.61 3.67
N PHE A 455 14.38 12.97 4.81
CA PHE A 455 13.49 13.12 5.97
C PHE A 455 13.38 14.58 6.44
N SER A 456 14.50 15.28 6.56
CA SER A 456 14.51 16.68 7.05
C SER A 456 13.86 17.63 6.04
N LEU A 457 14.05 17.43 4.75
CA LEU A 457 13.41 18.20 3.68
C LEU A 457 11.88 17.97 3.65
N TRP A 458 11.41 16.74 3.83
CA TRP A 458 10.00 16.44 3.99
C TRP A 458 9.40 17.09 5.22
N ALA A 459 10.05 16.99 6.37
CA ALA A 459 9.60 17.63 7.60
C ALA A 459 9.49 19.16 7.42
N ARG A 460 10.44 19.76 6.70
CA ARG A 460 10.40 21.19 6.35
C ARG A 460 9.24 21.49 5.40
N HIS A 461 9.03 20.70 4.38
CA HIS A 461 7.91 20.86 3.44
C HIS A 461 6.57 20.86 4.17
N ASP A 462 6.32 19.87 5.03
CA ASP A 462 5.06 19.71 5.76
C ASP A 462 4.82 20.88 6.74
N THR A 463 5.86 21.34 7.42
CA THR A 463 5.76 22.49 8.35
C THR A 463 5.67 23.84 7.64
N THR A 464 6.08 23.90 6.37
CA THR A 464 6.02 25.12 5.55
C THR A 464 4.65 25.28 4.87
N TRP A 465 3.78 24.27 4.87
CA TRP A 465 2.51 24.33 4.17
C TRP A 465 1.65 25.55 4.57
N GLY A 466 1.00 26.18 3.57
CA GLY A 466 0.11 27.31 3.75
C GLY A 466 0.25 28.33 2.62
N LEU A 467 -0.76 29.17 2.47
CA LEU A 467 -0.78 30.23 1.46
C LEU A 467 0.45 31.14 1.59
N GLY A 468 1.07 31.50 0.46
CA GLY A 468 2.30 32.31 0.42
C GLY A 468 3.59 31.51 0.55
N THR A 469 3.52 30.18 0.63
CA THR A 469 4.70 29.32 0.78
C THR A 469 5.02 28.46 -0.45
N ALA A 470 4.22 28.61 -1.49
CA ALA A 470 4.29 27.75 -2.69
C ALA A 470 5.68 27.78 -3.37
N ALA A 471 6.34 28.94 -3.43
CA ALA A 471 7.70 29.04 -4.00
C ALA A 471 8.73 28.24 -3.20
N ALA A 472 8.66 28.28 -1.87
CA ALA A 472 9.55 27.52 -0.99
C ALA A 472 9.27 26.00 -1.14
N ARG A 473 7.99 25.60 -1.19
CA ARG A 473 7.60 24.19 -1.38
C ARG A 473 8.02 23.66 -2.75
N ALA A 474 7.87 24.45 -3.82
CA ALA A 474 8.37 24.10 -5.15
C ALA A 474 9.88 23.89 -5.19
N ALA A 475 10.66 24.67 -4.43
CA ALA A 475 12.10 24.49 -4.30
C ALA A 475 12.43 23.21 -3.49
N LEU A 476 11.75 23.00 -2.35
CA LEU A 476 11.96 21.80 -1.51
C LEU A 476 11.64 20.51 -2.26
N THR A 477 10.49 20.45 -2.95
CA THR A 477 10.11 19.27 -3.72
C THR A 477 11.05 18.99 -4.89
N ALA A 478 11.65 20.02 -5.52
CA ALA A 478 12.70 19.83 -6.51
C ALA A 478 13.94 19.18 -5.90
N GLU A 479 14.38 19.65 -4.74
CA GLU A 479 15.55 19.11 -4.05
C GLU A 479 15.31 17.68 -3.57
N ILE A 480 14.14 17.39 -2.97
CA ILE A 480 13.76 16.03 -2.56
C ILE A 480 13.80 15.08 -3.76
N ARG A 481 13.25 15.49 -4.90
CA ARG A 481 13.27 14.72 -6.14
C ARG A 481 14.70 14.42 -6.61
N ASP A 482 15.59 15.39 -6.51
CA ASP A 482 17.00 15.22 -6.92
C ASP A 482 17.74 14.28 -5.97
N VAL A 483 17.47 14.30 -4.67
CA VAL A 483 18.00 13.34 -3.70
C VAL A 483 17.45 11.94 -4.00
N ALA A 484 16.15 11.81 -4.19
CA ALA A 484 15.49 10.53 -4.49
C ALA A 484 16.04 9.86 -5.76
N ARG A 485 16.32 10.65 -6.81
CA ARG A 485 16.97 10.14 -8.04
C ARG A 485 18.38 9.61 -7.80
N ARG A 486 19.17 10.28 -6.96
CA ARG A 486 20.52 9.81 -6.62
C ARG A 486 20.53 8.53 -5.82
N THR A 487 19.55 8.35 -4.94
CA THR A 487 19.41 7.15 -4.10
C THR A 487 18.65 6.02 -4.78
N GLY A 488 17.98 6.31 -5.92
CA GLY A 488 17.13 5.34 -6.62
C GLY A 488 15.77 5.11 -5.92
N ASP A 489 15.38 6.01 -5.01
CA ASP A 489 14.10 5.97 -4.32
C ASP A 489 12.98 6.50 -5.23
N ARG A 490 12.38 5.58 -5.97
CA ARG A 490 11.34 5.90 -6.95
C ARG A 490 10.07 6.43 -6.32
N GLU A 491 9.69 5.92 -5.16
CA GLU A 491 8.48 6.34 -4.46
C GLU A 491 8.59 7.81 -4.03
N THR A 492 9.67 8.16 -3.32
CA THR A 492 9.94 9.53 -2.92
C THR A 492 10.04 10.49 -4.12
N GLU A 493 10.64 10.05 -5.24
CA GLU A 493 10.69 10.84 -6.47
C GLU A 493 9.30 11.20 -6.98
N LEU A 494 8.38 10.24 -7.00
CA LEU A 494 7.00 10.42 -7.47
C LEU A 494 6.20 11.33 -6.54
N TRP A 495 6.27 11.13 -5.24
CA TRP A 495 5.61 11.99 -4.26
C TRP A 495 6.09 13.44 -4.35
N ALA A 496 7.40 13.65 -4.50
CA ALA A 496 7.95 14.99 -4.68
C ALA A 496 7.44 15.64 -5.98
N THR A 497 7.26 14.86 -7.05
CA THR A 497 6.72 15.33 -8.33
C THR A 497 5.24 15.71 -8.20
N SER A 498 4.42 14.90 -7.47
CA SER A 498 3.04 15.21 -7.18
C SER A 498 2.90 16.52 -6.41
N LEU A 499 3.56 16.67 -5.27
CA LEU A 499 3.44 17.89 -4.48
C LEU A 499 4.07 19.12 -5.15
N ARG A 500 4.94 18.92 -6.15
CA ARG A 500 5.52 20.01 -6.93
C ARG A 500 4.50 20.62 -7.90
N TRP A 501 3.69 19.83 -8.60
CA TRP A 501 2.65 20.40 -9.46
C TRP A 501 1.63 21.20 -8.64
N VAL A 502 1.32 20.76 -7.42
CA VAL A 502 0.45 21.50 -6.50
C VAL A 502 1.02 22.88 -6.16
N ALA A 503 2.31 22.94 -5.83
CA ALA A 503 2.97 24.21 -5.52
C ALA A 503 3.04 25.16 -6.74
N LEU A 504 3.27 24.62 -7.95
CA LEU A 504 3.27 25.42 -9.18
C LEU A 504 1.87 25.92 -9.52
N LEU A 505 0.82 25.12 -9.33
CA LEU A 505 -0.56 25.58 -9.50
C LEU A 505 -0.89 26.75 -8.58
N GLU A 506 -0.50 26.64 -7.29
CA GLU A 506 -0.70 27.71 -6.32
C GLU A 506 0.01 29.01 -6.71
N LEU A 507 1.18 28.93 -7.33
CA LEU A 507 1.90 30.08 -7.91
C LEU A 507 1.25 30.65 -9.20
N GLY A 508 0.24 30.00 -9.73
CA GLY A 508 -0.33 30.36 -11.04
C GLY A 508 0.63 30.07 -12.21
N ASP A 509 1.56 29.13 -12.04
CA ASP A 509 2.55 28.74 -13.03
C ASP A 509 2.00 27.62 -13.93
N PRO A 510 1.88 27.81 -15.26
CA PRO A 510 1.32 26.83 -16.18
C PRO A 510 2.17 25.54 -16.30
N HIS A 511 3.45 25.55 -15.88
CA HIS A 511 4.30 24.35 -15.87
C HIS A 511 3.81 23.29 -14.89
N PHE A 512 2.84 23.59 -14.01
CA PHE A 512 2.20 22.59 -13.18
C PHE A 512 1.69 21.38 -14.00
N ASN A 513 1.20 21.64 -15.22
CA ASN A 513 0.65 20.62 -16.11
C ASN A 513 1.72 19.65 -16.65
N GLU A 514 2.95 20.11 -16.83
CA GLU A 514 4.08 19.26 -17.25
C GLU A 514 4.48 18.31 -16.11
N GLU A 515 4.56 18.84 -14.89
CA GLU A 515 4.86 18.04 -13.70
C GLU A 515 3.73 17.01 -13.42
N LEU A 516 2.47 17.42 -13.52
CA LEU A 516 1.33 16.51 -13.41
C LEU A 516 1.37 15.40 -14.48
N THR A 517 1.62 15.76 -15.75
CA THR A 517 1.72 14.80 -16.84
C THR A 517 2.87 13.82 -16.60
N THR A 518 3.99 14.29 -16.07
CA THR A 518 5.13 13.48 -15.71
C THR A 518 4.76 12.51 -14.57
N PHE A 519 4.07 13.01 -13.55
CA PHE A 519 3.60 12.20 -12.42
C PHE A 519 2.62 11.11 -12.88
N VAL A 520 1.57 11.49 -13.60
CA VAL A 520 0.53 10.55 -14.08
C VAL A 520 1.11 9.50 -15.05
N GLY A 521 2.08 9.91 -15.90
CA GLY A 521 2.69 9.02 -16.89
C GLY A 521 3.85 8.15 -16.36
N ALA A 522 4.23 8.27 -15.10
CA ALA A 522 5.46 7.68 -14.58
C ALA A 522 5.38 6.17 -14.37
N ASP A 523 4.19 5.61 -14.14
CA ASP A 523 4.00 4.17 -13.94
C ASP A 523 3.41 3.50 -15.18
N ARG A 524 4.27 3.14 -16.13
CA ARG A 524 3.86 2.41 -17.35
C ARG A 524 3.77 0.89 -17.14
N HIS A 525 4.24 0.37 -16.00
CA HIS A 525 4.36 -1.07 -15.76
C HIS A 525 3.44 -1.58 -14.64
N GLY A 526 2.69 -0.69 -13.96
CA GLY A 526 1.72 -1.07 -12.93
C GLY A 526 2.34 -1.59 -11.62
N ASP A 527 3.60 -1.21 -11.34
CA ASP A 527 4.33 -1.72 -10.17
C ASP A 527 4.16 -0.88 -8.90
N LEU A 528 3.65 0.37 -9.05
CA LEU A 528 3.51 1.33 -7.96
C LEU A 528 2.06 1.76 -7.78
N SER A 529 1.42 1.19 -6.89
CA SER A 529 -0.01 1.20 -6.64
C SER A 529 -0.54 2.49 -6.01
N ARG A 530 0.13 2.99 -4.97
CA ARG A 530 -0.17 4.29 -4.35
C ARG A 530 -0.15 5.40 -5.38
N HIS A 531 0.81 5.35 -6.27
CA HIS A 531 0.96 6.29 -7.36
C HIS A 531 -0.28 6.36 -8.26
N GLN A 532 -0.92 5.23 -8.55
CA GLN A 532 -2.05 5.19 -9.49
C GLN A 532 -3.30 5.85 -8.93
N ILE A 533 -3.59 5.65 -7.64
CA ILE A 533 -4.71 6.34 -7.00
C ILE A 533 -4.43 7.83 -6.90
N SER A 534 -3.25 8.22 -6.44
CA SER A 534 -2.89 9.63 -6.39
C SER A 534 -2.93 10.26 -7.77
N ALA A 535 -2.49 9.54 -8.81
CA ALA A 535 -2.57 10.00 -10.19
C ALA A 535 -4.02 10.13 -10.69
N ALA A 536 -4.91 9.23 -10.29
CA ALA A 536 -6.33 9.32 -10.60
C ALA A 536 -6.99 10.50 -9.88
N ILE A 537 -6.71 10.69 -8.59
CA ILE A 537 -7.16 11.83 -7.79
C ILE A 537 -6.70 13.14 -8.43
N ASP A 538 -5.40 13.28 -8.66
CA ASP A 538 -4.80 14.49 -9.22
C ASP A 538 -5.36 14.80 -10.61
N SER A 539 -5.51 13.78 -11.46
CA SER A 539 -6.14 13.90 -12.78
C SER A 539 -7.60 14.33 -12.68
N GLY A 540 -8.36 13.76 -11.73
CA GLY A 540 -9.76 14.09 -11.49
C GLY A 540 -9.95 15.53 -11.00
N ILE A 541 -9.09 16.01 -10.10
CA ILE A 541 -9.07 17.39 -9.61
C ILE A 541 -8.84 18.35 -10.80
N ILE A 542 -7.86 18.07 -11.64
CA ILE A 542 -7.54 18.93 -12.78
C ILE A 542 -8.60 18.81 -13.89
N ALA A 543 -9.27 17.68 -14.06
CA ALA A 543 -10.43 17.58 -14.93
C ALA A 543 -11.58 18.48 -14.44
N ALA A 544 -11.92 18.45 -13.15
CA ALA A 544 -12.91 19.36 -12.54
C ALA A 544 -12.50 20.83 -12.66
N PHE A 545 -11.24 21.15 -12.46
CA PHE A 545 -10.65 22.48 -12.66
C PHE A 545 -10.83 23.00 -14.09
N ARG A 546 -10.70 22.12 -15.08
CA ARG A 546 -10.93 22.41 -16.50
C ARG A 546 -12.41 22.46 -16.90
N GLY A 547 -13.30 22.00 -16.02
CA GLY A 547 -14.73 21.90 -16.27
C GLY A 547 -15.15 20.59 -16.97
N ASP A 548 -14.26 19.61 -17.06
CA ASP A 548 -14.51 18.29 -17.64
C ASP A 548 -15.02 17.33 -16.54
N PHE A 549 -16.23 17.65 -16.03
CA PHE A 549 -16.81 16.96 -14.87
C PHE A 549 -17.08 15.47 -15.12
N ALA A 550 -17.33 15.07 -16.36
CA ALA A 550 -17.54 13.66 -16.70
C ALA A 550 -16.22 12.86 -16.52
N GLU A 551 -15.10 13.41 -16.96
CA GLU A 551 -13.78 12.83 -16.73
C GLU A 551 -13.44 12.82 -15.23
N ALA A 552 -13.73 13.93 -14.52
CA ALA A 552 -13.54 13.99 -13.08
C ALA A 552 -14.31 12.87 -12.35
N ASP A 553 -15.57 12.61 -12.75
CA ASP A 553 -16.40 11.54 -12.19
C ASP A 553 -15.83 10.15 -12.46
N GLU A 554 -15.33 9.93 -13.67
CA GLU A 554 -14.69 8.68 -14.04
C GLU A 554 -13.40 8.45 -13.21
N ARG A 555 -12.57 9.49 -13.05
CA ARG A 555 -11.35 9.42 -12.23
C ARG A 555 -11.66 9.22 -10.75
N PHE A 556 -12.66 9.93 -10.22
CA PHE A 556 -13.08 9.78 -8.82
C PHE A 556 -13.93 8.53 -8.57
N ALA A 557 -14.39 7.81 -9.61
CA ALA A 557 -15.05 6.52 -9.41
C ALA A 557 -14.14 5.49 -8.74
N VAL A 558 -12.83 5.64 -8.88
CA VAL A 558 -11.83 4.89 -8.10
C VAL A 558 -12.00 5.16 -6.59
N LEU A 559 -12.52 6.33 -6.21
CA LEU A 559 -12.76 6.74 -4.81
C LEU A 559 -14.21 6.49 -4.35
N SER A 560 -15.13 6.05 -5.20
CA SER A 560 -16.54 5.85 -4.83
C SER A 560 -16.75 4.73 -3.83
N ASP A 561 -15.76 3.88 -3.67
CA ASP A 561 -15.75 2.80 -2.69
C ASP A 561 -15.24 3.24 -1.30
N PHE A 562 -14.78 4.49 -1.15
CA PHE A 562 -14.28 5.09 0.10
C PHE A 562 -15.34 5.62 1.07
N SER A 563 -16.57 5.17 1.01
CA SER A 563 -17.67 5.70 1.81
C SER A 563 -17.95 4.96 3.12
N ASP A 564 -17.04 4.13 3.63
CA ASP A 564 -17.22 3.40 4.89
C ASP A 564 -16.60 4.15 6.10
N PRO A 565 -17.31 4.25 7.25
CA PRO A 565 -16.89 5.04 8.43
C PRO A 565 -15.57 4.64 9.10
N GLY A 566 -14.99 3.50 8.73
CA GLY A 566 -13.69 3.04 9.29
C GLY A 566 -12.45 3.70 8.68
N HIS A 567 -12.59 4.56 7.67
CA HIS A 567 -11.49 5.02 6.82
C HIS A 567 -11.24 6.53 6.96
N ALA A 568 -10.73 6.94 8.09
CA ALA A 568 -10.72 8.34 8.51
C ALA A 568 -9.88 9.30 7.67
N GLU A 569 -8.84 8.85 6.97
CA GLU A 569 -7.97 9.76 6.22
C GLU A 569 -8.41 10.01 4.77
N PHE A 570 -8.73 8.96 4.02
CA PHE A 570 -9.18 9.11 2.64
C PHE A 570 -10.69 9.27 2.51
N GLY A 571 -11.48 8.70 3.41
CA GLY A 571 -12.92 8.90 3.45
C GLY A 571 -13.27 10.38 3.51
N PHE A 572 -12.57 11.14 4.34
CA PHE A 572 -12.70 12.58 4.43
C PHE A 572 -12.30 13.28 3.13
N MET A 573 -11.22 12.86 2.45
CA MET A 573 -10.82 13.43 1.16
C MET A 573 -11.82 13.10 0.04
N GLY A 574 -12.33 11.89 -0.03
CA GLY A 574 -13.38 11.51 -0.98
C GLY A 574 -14.65 12.35 -0.80
N HIS A 575 -15.08 12.57 0.43
CA HIS A 575 -16.18 13.49 0.73
C HIS A 575 -15.90 14.92 0.30
N HIS A 576 -14.68 15.40 0.55
CA HIS A 576 -14.27 16.74 0.15
C HIS A 576 -14.27 16.92 -1.37
N LEU A 577 -13.68 15.99 -2.12
CA LEU A 577 -13.64 16.01 -3.57
C LEU A 577 -15.04 15.98 -4.19
N ARG A 578 -15.93 15.15 -3.64
CA ARG A 578 -17.33 15.10 -4.07
C ARG A 578 -18.05 16.42 -3.80
N TRP A 579 -17.88 17.00 -2.61
CA TRP A 579 -18.43 18.30 -2.26
C TRP A 579 -17.89 19.40 -3.17
N SER A 580 -16.59 19.51 -3.34
CA SER A 580 -15.94 20.54 -4.16
C SER A 580 -16.46 20.49 -5.61
N ARG A 581 -16.59 19.30 -6.18
CA ARG A 581 -17.15 19.09 -7.51
C ARG A 581 -18.62 19.55 -7.62
N LEU A 582 -19.48 19.14 -6.65
CA LEU A 582 -20.87 19.56 -6.62
C LEU A 582 -20.99 21.09 -6.54
N LEU A 583 -20.11 21.70 -5.75
CA LEU A 583 -20.03 23.15 -5.61
C LEU A 583 -19.69 23.84 -6.93
N LEU A 584 -18.65 23.36 -7.62
CA LEU A 584 -18.22 23.89 -8.93
C LEU A 584 -19.30 23.72 -10.03
N GLN A 585 -20.16 22.71 -9.91
CA GLN A 585 -21.30 22.48 -10.80
C GLN A 585 -22.56 23.30 -10.43
N GLY A 586 -22.54 24.04 -9.31
CA GLY A 586 -23.71 24.73 -8.80
C GLY A 586 -24.82 23.80 -8.25
N ARG A 587 -24.49 22.52 -7.93
CA ARG A 587 -25.42 21.51 -7.41
C ARG A 587 -25.50 21.60 -5.90
N PHE A 588 -25.88 22.76 -5.38
CA PHE A 588 -25.85 23.09 -3.95
C PHE A 588 -26.77 22.22 -3.10
N ALA A 589 -27.98 21.89 -3.58
CA ALA A 589 -28.91 21.05 -2.86
C ALA A 589 -28.37 19.62 -2.62
N GLU A 590 -27.61 19.09 -3.58
CA GLU A 590 -26.99 17.77 -3.43
C GLU A 590 -25.77 17.84 -2.51
N ALA A 591 -25.00 18.93 -2.57
CA ALA A 591 -23.92 19.17 -1.61
C ALA A 591 -24.42 19.25 -0.17
N GLU A 592 -25.56 19.95 0.05
CA GLU A 592 -26.21 20.02 1.38
C GLU A 592 -26.69 18.64 1.85
N THR A 593 -27.40 17.90 0.97
CA THR A 593 -27.87 16.54 1.29
C THR A 593 -26.69 15.62 1.67
N MET A 594 -25.59 15.73 0.95
CA MET A 594 -24.37 14.98 1.25
C MET A 594 -23.79 15.39 2.63
N LEU A 595 -23.68 16.69 2.90
CA LEU A 595 -23.18 17.20 4.19
C LEU A 595 -24.08 16.81 5.35
N ASP A 596 -25.41 16.74 5.14
CA ASP A 596 -26.37 16.32 6.16
C ASP A 596 -26.27 14.83 6.51
N ALA A 597 -25.82 14.02 5.55
CA ALA A 597 -25.65 12.59 5.75
C ALA A 597 -24.31 12.22 6.46
N LEU A 598 -23.34 13.16 6.50
CA LEU A 598 -22.04 12.92 7.14
C LEU A 598 -22.14 13.04 8.67
N ALA A 599 -21.59 12.07 9.39
CA ALA A 599 -21.36 12.21 10.82
C ALA A 599 -20.13 13.14 11.08
N PRO A 600 -20.05 13.80 12.24
CA PRO A 600 -18.88 14.64 12.57
C PRO A 600 -17.54 13.87 12.58
N ILE A 601 -17.59 12.55 12.77
CA ILE A 601 -16.41 11.68 12.72
C ILE A 601 -15.92 11.46 11.29
N ASP A 602 -16.82 11.53 10.29
CA ASP A 602 -16.49 11.27 8.89
C ASP A 602 -15.82 12.47 8.22
N TYR A 603 -16.15 13.69 8.71
CA TYR A 603 -15.54 14.92 8.19
C TYR A 603 -15.41 15.99 9.28
N PRO A 604 -14.19 16.30 9.77
CA PRO A 604 -13.98 17.18 10.91
C PRO A 604 -14.27 18.66 10.62
N TYR A 605 -14.39 19.05 9.35
CA TYR A 605 -14.59 20.46 8.93
C TYR A 605 -15.98 20.71 8.32
N GLN A 606 -16.98 19.91 8.67
CA GLN A 606 -18.33 19.95 8.08
C GLN A 606 -18.96 21.34 8.16
N GLU A 607 -18.84 22.03 9.29
CA GLU A 607 -19.40 23.39 9.48
C GLU A 607 -18.77 24.41 8.52
N LEU A 608 -17.46 24.25 8.21
CA LEU A 608 -16.77 25.08 7.24
C LEU A 608 -17.34 24.90 5.83
N LEU A 609 -17.56 23.64 5.42
CA LEU A 609 -18.15 23.34 4.11
C LEU A 609 -19.61 23.79 4.01
N ARG A 610 -20.39 23.65 5.08
CA ARG A 610 -21.79 24.15 5.15
C ARG A 610 -21.84 25.67 4.96
N ALA A 611 -20.97 26.40 5.64
CA ALA A 611 -20.91 27.84 5.53
C ALA A 611 -20.53 28.30 4.11
N ILE A 612 -19.55 27.63 3.48
CA ILE A 612 -19.17 27.90 2.09
C ILE A 612 -20.30 27.57 1.13
N THR A 613 -20.98 26.44 1.30
CA THR A 613 -22.11 26.05 0.45
C THR A 613 -23.25 27.09 0.53
N ALA A 614 -23.57 27.58 1.72
CA ALA A 614 -24.54 28.65 1.90
C ALA A 614 -24.13 29.95 1.19
N ALA A 615 -22.84 30.33 1.30
CA ALA A 615 -22.32 31.52 0.60
C ALA A 615 -22.43 31.38 -0.94
N GLU A 616 -22.03 30.24 -1.49
CA GLU A 616 -22.08 29.98 -2.93
C GLU A 616 -23.53 29.91 -3.49
N ARG A 617 -24.46 29.42 -2.68
CA ARG A 617 -25.90 29.42 -3.00
C ARG A 617 -26.50 30.83 -2.97
N GLY A 618 -25.80 31.81 -2.42
CA GLY A 618 -26.30 33.18 -2.24
C GLY A 618 -27.04 33.43 -0.90
N ASP A 619 -27.03 32.47 0.01
CA ASP A 619 -27.56 32.62 1.37
C ASP A 619 -26.49 33.22 2.30
N GLY A 620 -26.26 34.52 2.10
CA GLY A 620 -25.25 35.29 2.83
C GLY A 620 -25.53 35.38 4.34
N GLU A 621 -26.81 35.39 4.74
CA GLU A 621 -27.18 35.45 6.16
C GLU A 621 -26.75 34.19 6.91
N THR A 622 -27.03 33.01 6.34
CA THR A 622 -26.59 31.73 6.92
C THR A 622 -25.06 31.60 6.91
N ALA A 623 -24.40 32.01 5.82
CA ALA A 623 -22.94 32.00 5.74
C ALA A 623 -22.28 32.85 6.83
N VAL A 624 -22.77 34.09 7.02
CA VAL A 624 -22.26 35.01 8.07
C VAL A 624 -22.51 34.43 9.46
N ARG A 625 -23.71 33.88 9.72
CA ARG A 625 -24.08 33.29 11.01
C ARG A 625 -23.19 32.09 11.37
N LEU A 626 -22.96 31.16 10.41
CA LEU A 626 -22.10 30.00 10.61
C LEU A 626 -20.63 30.41 10.81
N THR A 627 -20.16 31.39 10.04
CA THR A 627 -18.80 31.94 10.19
C THR A 627 -18.61 32.52 11.59
N ALA A 628 -19.56 33.30 12.09
CA ALA A 628 -19.52 33.85 13.44
C ALA A 628 -19.54 32.74 14.53
N GLY A 629 -20.25 31.64 14.30
CA GLY A 629 -20.24 30.46 15.19
C GLY A 629 -18.84 29.81 15.25
N ILE A 630 -18.19 29.62 14.10
CA ILE A 630 -16.83 29.07 14.00
C ILE A 630 -15.83 30.02 14.72
N GLU A 631 -15.93 31.33 14.51
CA GLU A 631 -15.09 32.34 15.16
C GLU A 631 -15.28 32.32 16.68
N ALA A 632 -16.53 32.25 17.15
CA ALA A 632 -16.84 32.21 18.58
C ALA A 632 -16.36 30.94 19.28
N ALA A 633 -16.34 29.82 18.56
CA ALA A 633 -15.77 28.55 19.02
C ALA A 633 -14.25 28.52 19.04
N ALA A 634 -13.59 29.59 18.56
CA ALA A 634 -12.15 29.72 18.47
C ALA A 634 -11.45 28.53 17.78
N ILE A 635 -12.12 27.93 16.79
CA ILE A 635 -11.59 26.80 16.04
C ILE A 635 -10.36 27.26 15.24
N ARG A 636 -9.24 26.59 15.48
CA ARG A 636 -8.00 26.81 14.72
C ARG A 636 -7.85 25.71 13.69
N TYR A 637 -7.94 26.08 12.43
CA TYR A 637 -7.70 25.14 11.34
C TYR A 637 -6.20 24.90 11.13
N PRO A 638 -5.78 23.64 10.85
CA PRO A 638 -4.41 23.35 10.48
C PRO A 638 -4.03 24.05 9.17
N ARG A 639 -2.73 24.25 8.97
CA ARG A 639 -2.20 24.98 7.81
C ARG A 639 -2.74 24.49 6.46
N PRO A 640 -2.87 23.16 6.20
CA PRO A 640 -3.43 22.68 4.93
C PRO A 640 -4.90 23.04 4.70
N VAL A 641 -5.66 23.37 5.75
CA VAL A 641 -7.09 23.75 5.69
C VAL A 641 -7.26 25.26 5.69
N SER A 642 -6.26 26.02 6.14
CA SER A 642 -6.37 27.47 6.29
C SER A 642 -6.78 28.23 5.02
N PRO A 643 -6.43 27.83 3.78
CA PRO A 643 -6.93 28.50 2.58
C PRO A 643 -8.45 28.42 2.43
N ILE A 644 -9.08 27.29 2.79
CA ILE A 644 -10.54 27.12 2.77
C ILE A 644 -11.21 28.08 3.79
N TRP A 645 -10.59 28.21 4.97
CA TRP A 645 -11.05 29.17 5.97
C TRP A 645 -10.93 30.61 5.49
N LEU A 646 -9.84 30.98 4.84
CA LEU A 646 -9.66 32.33 4.27
C LEU A 646 -10.67 32.62 3.16
N ARG A 647 -11.02 31.62 2.33
CA ARG A 647 -12.11 31.71 1.38
C ARG A 647 -13.44 32.05 2.05
N LEU A 648 -13.81 31.28 3.08
CA LEU A 648 -15.05 31.54 3.82
C LEU A 648 -15.08 32.94 4.44
N ARG A 649 -13.96 33.37 5.03
CA ARG A 649 -13.86 34.73 5.59
C ARG A 649 -14.10 35.82 4.54
N ALA A 650 -13.54 35.65 3.34
CA ALA A 650 -13.77 36.56 2.23
C ALA A 650 -15.24 36.58 1.80
N GLN A 651 -15.87 35.39 1.68
CA GLN A 651 -17.27 35.24 1.33
C GLN A 651 -18.21 35.89 2.38
N ALA A 652 -17.97 35.62 3.67
CA ALA A 652 -18.77 36.18 4.76
C ALA A 652 -18.59 37.70 4.87
N ALA A 653 -17.37 38.21 4.65
CA ALA A 653 -17.09 39.63 4.60
C ALA A 653 -17.86 40.33 3.46
N ALA A 654 -17.81 39.74 2.26
CA ALA A 654 -18.54 40.28 1.12
C ALA A 654 -20.07 40.20 1.30
N ALA A 655 -20.58 39.11 1.89
CA ALA A 655 -22.01 38.91 2.14
C ALA A 655 -22.56 39.91 3.20
N SER A 656 -21.78 40.22 4.24
CA SER A 656 -22.18 41.17 5.27
C SER A 656 -21.94 42.64 4.89
N ALA A 657 -21.03 42.90 3.97
CA ALA A 657 -20.49 44.22 3.63
C ALA A 657 -19.99 45.01 4.89
N ASP A 658 -19.71 44.28 5.99
CA ASP A 658 -19.19 44.90 7.21
C ASP A 658 -17.76 45.40 6.99
N PRO A 659 -17.50 46.72 7.25
CA PRO A 659 -16.19 47.31 6.93
C PRO A 659 -15.03 46.62 7.65
N GLN A 660 -15.18 46.25 8.93
CA GLN A 660 -14.11 45.63 9.70
C GLN A 660 -13.80 44.22 9.17
N ARG A 661 -14.84 43.42 8.92
CA ARG A 661 -14.67 42.07 8.33
C ARG A 661 -14.01 42.14 6.96
N CYS A 662 -14.41 43.13 6.14
CA CYS A 662 -13.81 43.33 4.81
C CYS A 662 -12.34 43.71 4.90
N ASP A 663 -11.98 44.59 5.84
CA ASP A 663 -10.60 45.03 6.02
C ASP A 663 -9.72 43.91 6.59
N ASP A 664 -10.22 43.11 7.53
CA ASP A 664 -9.52 41.95 8.11
C ASP A 664 -9.30 40.87 7.02
N ALA A 665 -10.31 40.54 6.23
CA ALA A 665 -10.19 39.54 5.15
C ALA A 665 -9.25 40.03 4.07
N ARG A 666 -9.32 41.32 3.67
CA ARG A 666 -8.41 41.93 2.71
C ARG A 666 -6.97 41.90 3.19
N ALA A 667 -6.72 42.30 4.47
CA ALA A 667 -5.38 42.27 5.05
C ALA A 667 -4.75 40.89 5.04
N ALA A 668 -5.57 39.85 5.25
CA ALA A 668 -5.11 38.47 5.21
C ALA A 668 -4.79 37.97 3.76
N LEU A 669 -5.51 38.45 2.75
CA LEU A 669 -5.38 37.96 1.38
C LEU A 669 -4.47 38.83 0.49
N ALA A 670 -4.37 40.13 0.73
CA ALA A 670 -3.64 41.05 -0.13
C ALA A 670 -2.14 40.70 -0.34
N PRO A 671 -1.41 40.16 0.65
CA PRO A 671 -0.03 39.72 0.43
C PRO A 671 0.13 38.61 -0.62
N HIS A 672 -0.95 37.89 -0.94
CA HIS A 672 -0.97 36.70 -1.79
C HIS A 672 -1.59 36.96 -3.17
N ARG A 673 -1.65 38.23 -3.60
CA ARG A 673 -2.13 38.54 -4.96
C ARG A 673 -1.35 37.78 -6.02
N GLY A 674 -2.07 37.28 -7.01
CA GLY A 674 -1.51 36.49 -8.11
C GLY A 674 -1.37 35.01 -7.80
N GLU A 675 -1.49 34.58 -6.54
CA GLU A 675 -1.49 33.18 -6.12
C GLU A 675 -2.91 32.55 -6.23
N TRP A 676 -2.96 31.21 -6.18
CA TRP A 676 -4.17 30.44 -6.08
C TRP A 676 -4.34 29.89 -4.67
N MET A 677 -5.56 29.82 -4.20
CA MET A 677 -5.88 29.19 -2.93
C MET A 677 -6.00 27.69 -3.14
N VAL A 678 -4.99 26.96 -2.69
CA VAL A 678 -4.92 25.50 -2.74
C VAL A 678 -4.84 24.95 -1.32
N ALA A 679 -5.65 23.96 -1.00
CA ALA A 679 -5.75 23.37 0.32
C ALA A 679 -5.69 21.84 0.25
N LEU A 680 -5.57 21.19 1.43
CA LEU A 680 -5.60 19.73 1.58
C LEU A 680 -4.64 19.03 0.62
N PHE A 681 -3.39 19.50 0.58
CA PHE A 681 -2.32 18.93 -0.25
C PHE A 681 -2.64 18.87 -1.76
N GLY A 682 -3.53 19.74 -2.25
CA GLY A 682 -3.96 19.81 -3.66
C GLY A 682 -5.39 19.33 -3.88
N CYS A 683 -6.03 18.68 -2.91
CA CYS A 683 -7.39 18.16 -3.04
C CYS A 683 -8.48 19.25 -3.10
N ASP A 684 -8.16 20.49 -2.73
CA ASP A 684 -9.05 21.63 -2.91
C ASP A 684 -8.35 22.73 -3.68
N VAL A 685 -8.98 23.21 -4.76
CA VAL A 685 -8.57 24.38 -5.52
C VAL A 685 -9.67 25.44 -5.40
N SER A 686 -9.52 26.29 -4.39
CA SER A 686 -10.49 27.32 -4.00
C SER A 686 -10.38 28.62 -4.83
N GLY A 687 -9.71 28.60 -5.99
CA GLY A 687 -9.65 29.71 -6.94
C GLY A 687 -8.54 30.73 -6.69
N PRO A 688 -8.42 31.73 -7.60
CA PRO A 688 -7.39 32.76 -7.49
C PRO A 688 -7.69 33.72 -6.34
N VAL A 689 -6.66 34.14 -5.60
CA VAL A 689 -6.76 35.10 -4.50
C VAL A 689 -7.37 36.45 -4.97
N ASP A 690 -7.04 36.88 -6.19
CA ASP A 690 -7.58 38.11 -6.78
C ASP A 690 -9.10 38.08 -6.93
N HIS A 691 -9.71 36.91 -7.14
CA HIS A 691 -11.17 36.75 -7.18
C HIS A 691 -11.82 37.12 -5.83
N TRP A 692 -11.27 36.61 -4.75
CA TRP A 692 -11.80 36.83 -3.39
C TRP A 692 -11.59 38.28 -2.93
N LEU A 693 -10.46 38.87 -3.29
CA LEU A 693 -10.21 40.30 -3.07
C LEU A 693 -11.17 41.19 -3.86
N ALA A 694 -11.40 40.86 -5.13
CA ALA A 694 -12.35 41.58 -5.99
C ALA A 694 -13.80 41.49 -5.47
N MET A 695 -14.18 40.35 -4.89
CA MET A 695 -15.50 40.18 -4.30
C MET A 695 -15.69 41.06 -3.05
N ILE A 696 -14.67 41.18 -2.20
CA ILE A 696 -14.67 42.11 -1.06
C ILE A 696 -14.74 43.57 -1.55
N ASP A 697 -13.97 43.90 -2.56
CA ASP A 697 -13.96 45.27 -3.15
C ASP A 697 -15.32 45.66 -3.77
N ALA A 698 -15.97 44.71 -4.45
CA ALA A 698 -17.32 44.91 -4.98
C ALA A 698 -18.35 45.14 -3.88
N ALA A 699 -18.31 44.37 -2.79
CA ALA A 699 -19.19 44.53 -1.64
C ALA A 699 -19.06 45.92 -0.97
N GLN A 700 -17.87 46.51 -1.01
CA GLN A 700 -17.59 47.86 -0.53
C GLN A 700 -17.78 48.94 -1.60
N GLN A 701 -18.35 48.60 -2.77
CA GLN A 701 -18.56 49.50 -3.92
C GLN A 701 -17.26 50.13 -4.46
N ARG A 702 -16.12 49.45 -4.25
CA ARG A 702 -14.81 49.82 -4.83
C ARG A 702 -14.69 49.23 -6.23
N TRP A 703 -15.53 49.73 -7.12
CA TRP A 703 -15.78 49.11 -8.43
C TRP A 703 -14.53 49.01 -9.30
N ASP A 704 -13.65 50.03 -9.32
CA ASP A 704 -12.42 50.00 -10.11
C ASP A 704 -11.46 48.92 -9.67
N ASP A 705 -11.30 48.76 -8.34
CA ASP A 705 -10.48 47.69 -7.73
C ASP A 705 -11.10 46.32 -8.01
N ALA A 706 -12.42 46.19 -7.86
CA ALA A 706 -13.15 44.95 -8.15
C ALA A 706 -13.01 44.54 -9.62
N ILE A 707 -13.16 45.46 -10.54
CA ILE A 707 -12.99 45.22 -12.00
C ILE A 707 -11.55 44.75 -12.28
N ALA A 708 -10.56 45.42 -11.72
CA ALA A 708 -9.15 45.04 -11.87
C ALA A 708 -8.88 43.64 -11.33
N GLY A 709 -9.37 43.33 -10.14
CA GLY A 709 -9.18 42.02 -9.48
C GLY A 709 -9.88 40.89 -10.25
N PHE A 710 -11.16 41.04 -10.66
CA PHE A 710 -11.83 40.02 -11.44
C PHE A 710 -11.18 39.85 -12.86
N THR A 711 -10.63 40.91 -13.41
CA THR A 711 -9.88 40.81 -14.68
C THR A 711 -8.61 39.98 -14.49
N ALA A 712 -7.82 40.25 -13.43
CA ALA A 712 -6.62 39.51 -13.11
C ALA A 712 -6.94 38.04 -12.80
N ALA A 713 -8.01 37.77 -12.06
CA ALA A 713 -8.46 36.41 -11.76
C ALA A 713 -8.84 35.63 -13.02
N ARG A 714 -9.58 36.27 -13.95
CA ARG A 714 -9.94 35.67 -15.24
C ARG A 714 -8.70 35.36 -16.07
N GLU A 715 -7.78 36.32 -16.21
CA GLU A 715 -6.56 36.14 -17.00
C GLU A 715 -5.67 35.03 -16.44
N SER A 716 -5.58 34.92 -15.11
CA SER A 716 -4.88 33.82 -14.46
C SER A 716 -5.56 32.48 -14.73
N ALA A 717 -6.91 32.42 -14.63
CA ALA A 717 -7.69 31.23 -14.92
C ALA A 717 -7.58 30.80 -16.40
N ASP A 718 -7.67 31.73 -17.32
CA ASP A 718 -7.52 31.46 -18.75
C ASP A 718 -6.12 30.91 -19.07
N ARG A 719 -5.06 31.49 -18.46
CA ARG A 719 -3.67 31.03 -18.62
C ARG A 719 -3.43 29.60 -18.13
N LEU A 720 -4.10 29.19 -17.04
CA LEU A 720 -3.97 27.84 -16.47
C LEU A 720 -4.96 26.83 -17.06
N GLY A 721 -5.87 27.25 -17.94
CA GLY A 721 -6.93 26.41 -18.47
C GLY A 721 -8.05 26.12 -17.46
N ALA A 722 -8.18 26.92 -16.40
CA ALA A 722 -9.17 26.79 -15.33
C ALA A 722 -10.54 27.34 -15.78
N ARG A 723 -11.23 26.59 -16.64
CA ARG A 723 -12.45 27.04 -17.32
C ARG A 723 -13.55 27.43 -16.34
N THR A 724 -13.73 26.64 -15.28
CA THR A 724 -14.74 26.90 -14.24
C THR A 724 -14.47 28.24 -13.55
N TRP A 725 -13.22 28.47 -13.12
CA TRP A 725 -12.83 29.71 -12.44
C TRP A 725 -12.82 30.94 -13.38
N SER A 726 -12.50 30.74 -14.66
CA SER A 726 -12.64 31.80 -15.68
C SER A 726 -14.09 32.27 -15.81
N LEU A 727 -15.05 31.33 -15.83
CA LEU A 727 -16.49 31.66 -15.88
C LEU A 727 -16.96 32.41 -14.63
N ILE A 728 -16.52 31.93 -13.44
CA ILE A 728 -16.84 32.57 -12.16
C ILE A 728 -16.28 34.01 -12.11
N ALA A 729 -15.04 34.19 -12.50
CA ALA A 729 -14.42 35.53 -12.56
C ALA A 729 -15.11 36.47 -13.57
N ARG A 730 -15.54 35.94 -14.73
CA ARG A 730 -16.31 36.70 -15.73
C ARG A 730 -17.67 37.16 -15.20
N ALA A 731 -18.37 36.31 -14.46
CA ALA A 731 -19.64 36.67 -13.83
C ALA A 731 -19.42 37.78 -12.79
N GLY A 732 -18.39 37.71 -11.96
CA GLY A 732 -18.02 38.75 -11.03
C GLY A 732 -17.69 40.08 -11.73
N LEU A 733 -16.93 40.01 -12.84
CA LEU A 733 -16.59 41.20 -13.67
C LEU A 733 -17.83 41.87 -14.26
N VAL A 734 -18.79 41.09 -14.82
CA VAL A 734 -20.06 41.63 -15.34
C VAL A 734 -20.84 42.34 -14.24
N ASN A 735 -20.94 41.73 -13.06
CA ASN A 735 -21.63 42.33 -11.91
C ASN A 735 -20.95 43.64 -11.44
N ALA A 736 -19.63 43.65 -11.38
CA ALA A 736 -18.87 44.85 -10.99
C ALA A 736 -19.03 45.98 -12.02
N LEU A 737 -19.03 45.66 -13.34
CA LEU A 737 -19.28 46.65 -14.39
C LEU A 737 -20.72 47.18 -14.35
N ALA A 738 -21.70 46.38 -13.99
CA ALA A 738 -23.10 46.80 -13.86
C ALA A 738 -23.34 47.65 -12.57
N GLY A 739 -22.57 47.43 -11.52
CA GLY A 739 -22.62 48.18 -10.27
C GLY A 739 -21.92 49.54 -10.33
N ARG A 740 -20.90 49.69 -11.21
CA ARG A 740 -20.19 50.95 -11.50
C ARG A 740 -21.10 51.92 -12.22
#